data_d8cda352fefb8a45b74edbade0d13d88
#
_entry.id   d8cda352fefb8a45b74edbade0d13d88
#
_cell.length_a   1.000
_cell.length_b   1.000
_cell.length_c   1.000
_cell.angle_alpha   90.00
_cell.angle_beta   90.00
_cell.angle_gamma   90.00
#
_symmetry.space_group_name_H-M   'P 1'
#
loop_
_entity.id
_entity.type
_entity.pdbx_description
1 polymer ?
#
loop_
_entity_poly.entity_id
_entity_poly.type
_entity_poly.pdbx_seq_one_letter_code
_entity_poly.pdbx_strand_id
1 'polypeptide(L)'
;MTVEIYRDAWGIPHLRAGSTADLARAQGLVTARDRAWQLEVERHRAQGTSASFLGGSALAWDRFARRARLDDTARRCFAELVGRDPETARWVRAYVDGVNEGLAGSTAPEFARTGLTPGRWEPWTPLGVWLATHILFAGFPAKLWREQVAAHLGADAIGLFAADGPGTSGSNGWLVGGERTVTGQAVIAGDPHRWIEDPGVYQQIHLSCPEFDVVGLAVPGVPGIAHFGHTGTVAWAITNAMSDYQDLYRERLRRTGAGVEALDPDGEWRRAARHTETVEVAGEDPVEVEVIETGRGPVIIGGPEGVDGDPADPSGLPVAISLRYPPRVTGDLGFTALLPLLRARRVADVDRAFDQWAEPVNVVQAADTEGGVLHRVAGRVPLRAGTNSLRVVPAWEPGHEWRGWHATPRAGLTDGVAVMANQRGPAAPLGVEFAPPHRADRITALLAGKERWSAAGMPAIHTDTHLASATPLLDRLAALEDLTPEAAALRDRLLGWDRRMDAGSADAALYAAVRGAVVRRLAAHPAFAALTTPPVYPEVFQPWLALVPRVGFALEHLLRAGELFGVDRPAAVREAIEEVALRPPAGVWGDTHRLAPWRALEPEQPYDEPGLSGDHDCVLCTSGVPGLTDRAARGPAARYVWDLARREDSRWVVPLGASGVPGSPHHRDQLPLWLAGDLVPVVTDWTTMQKECDV
;
A
#
# COMPACT_ATOMS: atom_id res chain seq x y z
N MET A 1 -14.90 -21.58 28.25
CA MET A 1 -16.12 -21.61 27.39
C MET A 1 -15.66 -22.04 26.02
N THR A 2 -16.48 -22.80 25.30
CA THR A 2 -16.13 -23.37 23.99
C THR A 2 -16.07 -22.25 22.95
N VAL A 3 -15.01 -22.22 22.17
CA VAL A 3 -14.93 -21.38 20.97
C VAL A 3 -15.61 -22.12 19.83
N GLU A 4 -16.46 -21.44 19.09
CA GLU A 4 -17.16 -22.00 17.94
C GLU A 4 -16.63 -21.38 16.66
N ILE A 5 -16.27 -22.22 15.69
CA ILE A 5 -15.78 -21.82 14.37
C ILE A 5 -16.81 -22.28 13.34
N TYR A 6 -17.26 -21.35 12.50
CA TYR A 6 -18.17 -21.59 11.41
C TYR A 6 -17.55 -21.09 10.10
N ARG A 7 -18.04 -21.64 8.99
CA ARG A 7 -17.74 -21.18 7.63
C ARG A 7 -19.02 -20.91 6.86
N ASP A 8 -19.01 -19.84 6.08
CA ASP A 8 -20.07 -19.60 5.09
C ASP A 8 -19.78 -20.35 3.76
N ALA A 9 -20.62 -20.10 2.76
CA ALA A 9 -20.49 -20.75 1.44
C ALA A 9 -19.20 -20.38 0.68
N TRP A 10 -18.49 -19.33 1.10
CA TRP A 10 -17.24 -18.85 0.52
C TRP A 10 -16.01 -19.23 1.34
N GLY A 11 -16.20 -20.08 2.36
CA GLY A 11 -15.16 -20.49 3.28
C GLY A 11 -14.68 -19.39 4.23
N ILE A 12 -15.38 -18.26 4.28
CA ILE A 12 -15.06 -17.15 5.18
C ILE A 12 -15.27 -17.61 6.62
N PRO A 13 -14.29 -17.40 7.52
CA PRO A 13 -14.40 -17.80 8.91
C PRO A 13 -15.27 -16.83 9.73
N HIS A 14 -16.17 -17.43 10.53
CA HIS A 14 -17.00 -16.77 11.51
C HIS A 14 -16.71 -17.37 12.88
N LEU A 15 -16.28 -16.54 13.83
CA LEU A 15 -15.78 -16.97 15.13
C LEU A 15 -16.67 -16.45 16.26
N ARG A 16 -17.08 -17.33 17.16
CA ARG A 16 -17.83 -16.95 18.35
C ARG A 16 -17.18 -17.51 19.61
N ALA A 17 -16.93 -16.66 20.59
CA ALA A 17 -16.29 -17.03 21.85
C ALA A 17 -16.93 -16.34 23.05
N GLY A 18 -16.67 -16.89 24.25
CA GLY A 18 -17.20 -16.35 25.52
C GLY A 18 -16.42 -15.14 26.05
N SER A 19 -15.24 -14.87 25.53
CA SER A 19 -14.40 -13.73 25.92
C SER A 19 -13.59 -13.17 24.76
N THR A 20 -13.15 -11.95 24.89
CA THR A 20 -12.27 -11.26 23.93
C THR A 20 -10.93 -11.99 23.74
N ALA A 21 -10.38 -12.57 24.82
CA ALA A 21 -9.12 -13.32 24.76
C ALA A 21 -9.28 -14.66 24.01
N ASP A 22 -10.34 -15.43 24.31
CA ASP A 22 -10.62 -16.68 23.60
C ASP A 22 -10.87 -16.43 22.12
N LEU A 23 -11.59 -15.33 21.79
CA LEU A 23 -11.83 -14.92 20.42
C LEU A 23 -10.55 -14.54 19.67
N ALA A 24 -9.63 -13.82 20.32
CA ALA A 24 -8.33 -13.49 19.74
C ALA A 24 -7.50 -14.74 19.45
N ARG A 25 -7.48 -15.72 20.39
CA ARG A 25 -6.82 -17.00 20.18
C ARG A 25 -7.44 -17.77 19.01
N ALA A 26 -8.78 -17.79 18.92
CA ALA A 26 -9.49 -18.42 17.81
C ALA A 26 -9.15 -17.74 16.47
N GLN A 27 -9.08 -16.40 16.43
CA GLN A 27 -8.67 -15.68 15.23
C GLN A 27 -7.26 -16.09 14.80
N GLY A 28 -6.30 -16.13 15.73
CA GLY A 28 -4.93 -16.55 15.44
C GLY A 28 -4.87 -17.99 14.90
N LEU A 29 -5.59 -18.91 15.53
CA LEU A 29 -5.67 -20.33 15.14
C LEU A 29 -6.22 -20.49 13.72
N VAL A 30 -7.35 -19.85 13.41
CA VAL A 30 -8.01 -19.96 12.11
C VAL A 30 -7.17 -19.28 11.02
N THR A 31 -6.60 -18.12 11.32
CA THR A 31 -5.69 -17.46 10.38
C THR A 31 -4.48 -18.36 10.05
N ALA A 32 -3.93 -19.05 11.05
CA ALA A 32 -2.82 -19.98 10.82
C ALA A 32 -3.23 -21.21 10.00
N ARG A 33 -4.44 -21.73 10.18
CA ARG A 33 -4.97 -22.85 9.36
C ARG A 33 -5.17 -22.43 7.90
N ASP A 34 -5.71 -21.24 7.67
CA ASP A 34 -6.04 -20.75 6.33
C ASP A 34 -4.83 -20.13 5.59
N ARG A 35 -3.85 -19.59 6.32
CA ARG A 35 -2.80 -18.70 5.78
C ARG A 35 -1.40 -19.03 6.33
N ALA A 36 -1.12 -20.30 6.68
CA ALA A 36 0.13 -20.72 7.34
C ALA A 36 1.39 -20.21 6.61
N TRP A 37 1.46 -20.45 5.29
CA TRP A 37 2.58 -20.00 4.46
C TRP A 37 2.75 -18.48 4.52
N GLN A 38 1.65 -17.72 4.31
CA GLN A 38 1.65 -16.27 4.36
C GLN A 38 2.15 -15.75 5.71
N LEU A 39 1.68 -16.33 6.82
CA LEU A 39 2.10 -15.93 8.16
C LEU A 39 3.61 -16.11 8.38
N GLU A 40 4.17 -17.21 7.90
CA GLU A 40 5.61 -17.45 8.03
C GLU A 40 6.42 -16.52 7.11
N VAL A 41 5.96 -16.28 5.90
CA VAL A 41 6.59 -15.28 5.00
C VAL A 41 6.61 -13.91 5.69
N GLU A 42 5.48 -13.45 6.24
CA GLU A 42 5.40 -12.13 6.88
C GLU A 42 6.23 -12.07 8.19
N ARG A 43 6.27 -13.14 8.98
CA ARG A 43 7.15 -13.22 10.14
C ARG A 43 8.62 -13.07 9.75
N HIS A 44 9.05 -13.80 8.73
CA HIS A 44 10.42 -13.73 8.24
C HIS A 44 10.75 -12.37 7.61
N ARG A 45 9.82 -11.76 6.88
CA ARG A 45 9.98 -10.39 6.37
C ARG A 45 10.15 -9.38 7.50
N ALA A 46 9.36 -9.49 8.57
CA ALA A 46 9.47 -8.63 9.75
C ALA A 46 10.83 -8.77 10.46
N GLN A 47 11.37 -9.97 10.49
CA GLN A 47 12.64 -10.31 11.13
C GLN A 47 13.87 -10.12 10.22
N GLY A 48 13.67 -9.91 8.91
CA GLY A 48 14.76 -9.85 7.92
C GLY A 48 15.50 -11.19 7.83
N THR A 49 14.75 -12.29 7.66
CA THR A 49 15.27 -13.66 7.61
C THR A 49 14.69 -14.47 6.44
N SER A 50 14.03 -13.80 5.49
CA SER A 50 13.37 -14.46 4.34
C SER A 50 14.36 -15.16 3.42
N ALA A 51 15.57 -14.65 3.29
CA ALA A 51 16.63 -15.24 2.45
C ALA A 51 17.04 -16.63 2.94
N SER A 52 16.83 -16.98 4.21
CA SER A 52 17.16 -18.28 4.77
C SER A 52 16.42 -19.46 4.11
N PHE A 53 15.31 -19.20 3.41
CA PHE A 53 14.53 -20.21 2.71
C PHE A 53 14.10 -19.81 1.29
N LEU A 54 14.13 -18.50 0.94
CA LEU A 54 13.83 -17.99 -0.40
C LEU A 54 15.10 -17.70 -1.22
N GLY A 55 16.30 -17.77 -0.61
CA GLY A 55 17.57 -17.51 -1.27
C GLY A 55 17.85 -16.03 -1.52
N GLY A 56 18.82 -15.76 -2.40
CA GLY A 56 19.34 -14.41 -2.66
C GLY A 56 18.31 -13.39 -3.12
N SER A 57 17.20 -13.79 -3.71
CA SER A 57 16.13 -12.87 -4.16
C SER A 57 15.47 -12.10 -3.01
N ALA A 58 15.47 -12.64 -1.78
CA ALA A 58 14.93 -12.00 -0.59
C ALA A 58 15.96 -11.17 0.19
N LEU A 59 17.26 -11.29 -0.15
CA LEU A 59 18.36 -10.70 0.61
C LEU A 59 18.29 -9.16 0.68
N ALA A 60 17.86 -8.50 -0.38
CA ALA A 60 17.74 -7.05 -0.42
C ALA A 60 16.74 -6.54 0.63
N TRP A 61 15.60 -7.22 0.77
CA TRP A 61 14.62 -6.90 1.82
C TRP A 61 15.17 -7.19 3.22
N ASP A 62 15.79 -8.34 3.41
CA ASP A 62 16.32 -8.73 4.73
C ASP A 62 17.39 -7.76 5.23
N ARG A 63 18.30 -7.34 4.35
CA ARG A 63 19.29 -6.28 4.67
C ARG A 63 18.61 -4.98 5.09
N PHE A 64 17.56 -4.56 4.35
CA PHE A 64 16.79 -3.37 4.70
C PHE A 64 16.08 -3.53 6.05
N ALA A 65 15.35 -4.63 6.27
CA ALA A 65 14.62 -4.89 7.52
C ALA A 65 15.54 -4.89 8.75
N ARG A 66 16.74 -5.48 8.63
CA ARG A 66 17.77 -5.48 9.68
C ARG A 66 18.31 -4.08 9.93
N ARG A 67 18.71 -3.37 8.88
CA ARG A 67 19.20 -2.01 8.99
C ARG A 67 18.16 -1.04 9.52
N ALA A 68 16.92 -1.13 9.06
CA ALA A 68 15.79 -0.32 9.53
C ALA A 68 15.31 -0.71 10.94
N ARG A 69 15.81 -1.81 11.53
CA ARG A 69 15.51 -2.25 12.89
C ARG A 69 14.04 -2.64 13.09
N LEU A 70 13.40 -3.30 12.10
CA LEU A 70 11.96 -3.56 12.16
C LEU A 70 11.59 -4.45 13.36
N ASP A 71 12.25 -5.61 13.55
CA ASP A 71 11.98 -6.52 14.68
C ASP A 71 12.28 -5.87 16.04
N ASP A 72 13.42 -5.17 16.16
CA ASP A 72 13.76 -4.45 17.40
C ASP A 72 12.76 -3.35 17.71
N THR A 73 12.26 -2.62 16.70
CA THR A 73 11.21 -1.60 16.87
C THR A 73 9.90 -2.24 17.32
N ALA A 74 9.49 -3.36 16.70
CA ALA A 74 8.31 -4.12 17.12
C ALA A 74 8.41 -4.59 18.56
N ARG A 75 9.57 -5.11 18.97
CA ARG A 75 9.85 -5.55 20.33
C ARG A 75 9.75 -4.42 21.34
N ARG A 76 10.32 -3.26 21.00
CA ARG A 76 10.26 -2.06 21.84
C ARG A 76 8.82 -1.54 21.96
N CYS A 77 8.09 -1.45 20.83
CA CYS A 77 6.69 -1.03 20.84
C CYS A 77 5.80 -1.97 21.66
N PHE A 78 6.05 -3.29 21.61
CA PHE A 78 5.31 -4.23 22.44
C PHE A 78 5.64 -4.09 23.94
N ALA A 79 6.91 -3.86 24.28
CA ALA A 79 7.31 -3.61 25.67
C ALA A 79 6.62 -2.37 26.25
N GLU A 80 6.55 -1.28 25.47
CA GLU A 80 5.82 -0.07 25.85
C GLU A 80 4.30 -0.31 25.94
N LEU A 81 3.73 -1.12 25.01
CA LEU A 81 2.32 -1.50 25.04
C LEU A 81 1.94 -2.23 26.31
N VAL A 82 2.81 -3.13 26.83
CA VAL A 82 2.59 -3.85 28.09
C VAL A 82 2.42 -2.89 29.26
N GLY A 83 3.19 -1.80 29.29
CA GLY A 83 3.10 -0.78 30.33
C GLY A 83 1.92 0.19 30.17
N ARG A 84 1.61 0.55 28.92
CA ARG A 84 0.62 1.56 28.56
C ARG A 84 -0.81 1.00 28.53
N ASP A 85 -1.00 -0.19 27.98
CA ASP A 85 -2.29 -0.87 27.82
C ASP A 85 -2.12 -2.39 28.01
N PRO A 86 -2.11 -2.86 29.27
CA PRO A 86 -1.98 -4.27 29.58
C PRO A 86 -3.11 -5.14 29.03
N GLU A 87 -4.31 -4.59 28.79
CA GLU A 87 -5.43 -5.33 28.21
C GLU A 87 -5.15 -5.68 26.76
N THR A 88 -4.81 -4.68 25.94
CA THR A 88 -4.44 -4.90 24.55
C THR A 88 -3.20 -5.80 24.44
N ALA A 89 -2.20 -5.66 25.33
CA ALA A 89 -1.03 -6.54 25.32
C ALA A 89 -1.40 -8.02 25.61
N ARG A 90 -2.33 -8.30 26.52
CA ARG A 90 -2.83 -9.66 26.77
C ARG A 90 -3.63 -10.20 25.57
N TRP A 91 -4.45 -9.36 24.96
CA TRP A 91 -5.22 -9.70 23.77
C TRP A 91 -4.31 -10.07 22.58
N VAL A 92 -3.24 -9.31 22.35
CA VAL A 92 -2.22 -9.63 21.32
C VAL A 92 -1.54 -10.98 21.63
N ARG A 93 -1.19 -11.25 22.90
CA ARG A 93 -0.60 -12.55 23.29
C ARG A 93 -1.56 -13.70 23.01
N ALA A 94 -2.84 -13.55 23.33
CA ALA A 94 -3.84 -14.60 23.07
C ALA A 94 -3.93 -14.92 21.57
N TYR A 95 -3.89 -13.90 20.70
CA TYR A 95 -3.82 -14.10 19.25
C TYR A 95 -2.57 -14.89 18.83
N VAL A 96 -1.41 -14.52 19.35
CA VAL A 96 -0.13 -15.19 19.06
C VAL A 96 -0.15 -16.65 19.54
N ASP A 97 -0.74 -16.93 20.69
CA ASP A 97 -0.92 -18.31 21.18
C ASP A 97 -1.74 -19.15 20.18
N GLY A 98 -2.82 -18.58 19.63
CA GLY A 98 -3.61 -19.20 18.58
C GLY A 98 -2.84 -19.44 17.28
N VAL A 99 -2.05 -18.45 16.83
CA VAL A 99 -1.17 -18.60 15.66
C VAL A 99 -0.19 -19.76 15.86
N ASN A 100 0.50 -19.80 17.00
CA ASN A 100 1.45 -20.86 17.33
C ASN A 100 0.78 -22.26 17.34
N GLU A 101 -0.43 -22.36 17.87
CA GLU A 101 -1.20 -23.58 17.86
C GLU A 101 -1.58 -24.03 16.45
N GLY A 102 -2.04 -23.11 15.60
CA GLY A 102 -2.42 -23.42 14.23
C GLY A 102 -1.25 -23.79 13.33
N LEU A 103 -0.10 -23.14 13.52
CA LEU A 103 1.12 -23.43 12.77
C LEU A 103 1.74 -24.78 13.14
N ALA A 104 1.63 -25.22 14.40
CA ALA A 104 2.22 -26.48 14.86
C ALA A 104 1.71 -27.73 14.12
N GLY A 105 0.50 -27.66 13.54
CA GLY A 105 -0.10 -28.76 12.76
C GLY A 105 -0.15 -28.48 11.26
N SER A 106 0.46 -27.42 10.77
CA SER A 106 0.33 -27.02 9.38
C SER A 106 1.09 -27.94 8.42
N THR A 107 0.40 -28.30 7.32
CA THR A 107 0.92 -29.11 6.21
C THR A 107 0.92 -28.35 4.90
N ALA A 108 1.02 -27.03 4.94
CA ALA A 108 1.07 -26.23 3.72
C ALA A 108 2.20 -26.71 2.80
N PRO A 109 1.92 -26.95 1.50
CA PRO A 109 2.87 -27.59 0.60
C PRO A 109 4.15 -26.78 0.38
N GLU A 110 4.11 -25.47 0.57
CA GLU A 110 5.25 -24.57 0.44
C GLU A 110 6.34 -24.87 1.48
N PHE A 111 5.96 -25.33 2.68
CA PHE A 111 6.94 -25.72 3.70
C PHE A 111 7.82 -26.89 3.25
N ALA A 112 7.20 -27.92 2.63
CA ALA A 112 7.95 -29.05 2.11
C ALA A 112 8.86 -28.64 0.95
N ARG A 113 8.41 -27.73 0.08
CA ARG A 113 9.17 -27.26 -1.09
C ARG A 113 10.38 -26.41 -0.72
N THR A 114 10.29 -25.64 0.35
CA THR A 114 11.37 -24.72 0.81
C THR A 114 12.21 -25.31 1.91
N GLY A 115 11.80 -26.44 2.52
CA GLY A 115 12.43 -26.98 3.72
C GLY A 115 12.18 -26.13 4.97
N LEU A 116 11.29 -25.11 4.90
CA LEU A 116 10.95 -24.27 6.03
C LEU A 116 10.11 -25.06 7.03
N THR A 117 10.49 -24.99 8.31
CA THR A 117 9.66 -25.43 9.40
C THR A 117 9.04 -24.19 10.07
N PRO A 118 7.69 -24.17 10.30
CA PRO A 118 7.06 -23.05 10.97
C PRO A 118 7.75 -22.72 12.30
N GLY A 119 8.07 -21.45 12.48
CA GLY A 119 8.75 -20.96 13.66
C GLY A 119 7.77 -20.52 14.76
N ARG A 120 8.31 -20.28 15.94
CA ARG A 120 7.54 -19.72 17.03
C ARG A 120 7.30 -18.22 16.80
N TRP A 121 6.06 -17.79 16.89
CA TRP A 121 5.68 -16.38 16.97
C TRP A 121 5.87 -15.86 18.39
N GLU A 122 6.49 -14.72 18.50
CA GLU A 122 6.64 -13.97 19.74
C GLU A 122 5.54 -12.92 19.89
N PRO A 123 5.26 -12.44 21.12
CA PRO A 123 4.17 -11.47 21.33
C PRO A 123 4.28 -10.17 20.51
N TRP A 124 5.47 -9.79 20.08
CA TRP A 124 5.72 -8.62 19.24
C TRP A 124 5.67 -8.91 17.73
N THR A 125 5.59 -10.18 17.32
CA THR A 125 5.56 -10.54 15.90
C THR A 125 4.43 -9.85 15.12
N PRO A 126 3.18 -9.73 15.64
CA PRO A 126 2.13 -8.97 14.95
C PRO A 126 2.49 -7.50 14.68
N LEU A 127 3.25 -6.87 15.59
CA LEU A 127 3.72 -5.50 15.42
C LEU A 127 4.81 -5.44 14.34
N GLY A 128 5.66 -6.46 14.27
CA GLY A 128 6.67 -6.60 13.21
C GLY A 128 6.06 -6.81 11.83
N VAL A 129 5.03 -7.66 11.73
CA VAL A 129 4.24 -7.85 10.50
C VAL A 129 3.61 -6.53 10.05
N TRP A 130 3.02 -5.79 10.98
CA TRP A 130 2.44 -4.47 10.69
C TRP A 130 3.48 -3.49 10.15
N LEU A 131 4.65 -3.41 10.77
CA LEU A 131 5.76 -2.57 10.30
C LEU A 131 6.26 -2.99 8.92
N ALA A 132 6.53 -4.29 8.70
CA ALA A 132 7.02 -4.79 7.42
C ALA A 132 6.02 -4.49 6.28
N THR A 133 4.73 -4.60 6.56
CA THR A 133 3.65 -4.33 5.61
C THR A 133 3.54 -2.84 5.26
N HIS A 134 3.86 -1.92 6.18
CA HIS A 134 3.54 -0.50 6.03
C HIS A 134 4.75 0.46 6.00
N ILE A 135 5.97 0.00 6.30
CA ILE A 135 7.16 0.89 6.41
C ILE A 135 7.41 1.73 5.13
N LEU A 136 7.05 1.23 3.96
CA LEU A 136 7.22 1.93 2.70
C LEU A 136 6.00 2.80 2.30
N PHE A 137 4.91 2.81 3.08
CA PHE A 137 3.67 3.52 2.72
C PHE A 137 3.77 5.04 2.78
N ALA A 138 4.62 5.59 3.65
CA ALA A 138 4.92 7.02 3.67
C ALA A 138 5.72 7.49 2.45
N GLY A 139 6.19 6.54 1.63
CA GLY A 139 6.89 6.85 0.39
C GLY A 139 8.25 7.53 0.60
N PHE A 140 8.93 7.34 1.75
CA PHE A 140 10.23 7.97 1.99
C PHE A 140 11.25 7.72 0.86
N PRO A 141 11.23 6.59 0.11
CA PRO A 141 12.15 6.43 -1.01
C PRO A 141 11.97 7.47 -2.13
N ALA A 142 10.79 8.11 -2.23
CA ALA A 142 10.59 9.23 -3.17
C ALA A 142 11.51 10.44 -2.86
N LYS A 143 11.95 10.61 -1.61
CA LYS A 143 12.94 11.65 -1.24
C LYS A 143 14.29 11.39 -1.90
N LEU A 144 14.69 10.12 -2.05
CA LEU A 144 15.91 9.73 -2.77
C LEU A 144 15.81 10.10 -4.26
N TRP A 145 14.66 9.87 -4.88
CA TRP A 145 14.39 10.30 -6.25
C TRP A 145 14.44 11.83 -6.39
N ARG A 146 13.79 12.56 -5.48
CA ARG A 146 13.78 14.03 -5.51
C ARG A 146 15.17 14.63 -5.35
N GLU A 147 16.07 13.97 -4.58
CA GLU A 147 17.49 14.35 -4.52
C GLU A 147 18.16 14.23 -5.89
N GLN A 148 17.93 13.12 -6.62
CA GLN A 148 18.50 12.94 -7.96
C GLN A 148 17.97 13.98 -8.94
N VAL A 149 16.67 14.25 -8.93
CA VAL A 149 16.06 15.30 -9.76
C VAL A 149 16.67 16.67 -9.43
N ALA A 150 16.74 17.02 -8.15
CA ALA A 150 17.28 18.30 -7.72
C ALA A 150 18.76 18.47 -8.09
N ALA A 151 19.56 17.42 -7.97
CA ALA A 151 20.99 17.43 -8.27
C ALA A 151 21.27 17.58 -9.79
N HIS A 152 20.45 16.97 -10.64
CA HIS A 152 20.72 16.89 -12.08
C HIS A 152 19.89 17.86 -12.91
N LEU A 153 18.66 18.19 -12.49
CA LEU A 153 17.75 19.06 -13.24
C LEU A 153 17.40 20.36 -12.49
N GLY A 154 17.83 20.50 -11.23
CA GLY A 154 17.47 21.62 -10.37
C GLY A 154 16.21 21.34 -9.53
N ALA A 155 16.10 22.06 -8.40
CA ALA A 155 15.03 21.83 -7.42
C ALA A 155 13.62 22.10 -7.98
N ASP A 156 13.48 23.02 -8.91
CA ASP A 156 12.20 23.36 -9.55
C ASP A 156 11.66 22.22 -10.42
N ALA A 157 12.52 21.31 -10.88
CA ALA A 157 12.12 20.14 -11.66
C ALA A 157 11.43 19.04 -10.82
N ILE A 158 11.55 19.07 -9.49
CA ILE A 158 10.92 18.08 -8.60
C ILE A 158 9.41 17.99 -8.87
N GLY A 159 8.74 19.12 -9.05
CA GLY A 159 7.31 19.21 -9.31
C GLY A 159 6.84 18.48 -10.58
N LEU A 160 7.72 18.30 -11.58
CA LEU A 160 7.39 17.61 -12.83
C LEU A 160 7.07 16.12 -12.61
N PHE A 161 7.65 15.52 -11.58
CA PHE A 161 7.52 14.11 -11.24
C PHE A 161 6.70 13.87 -9.96
N ALA A 162 6.06 14.92 -9.42
CA ALA A 162 5.27 14.84 -8.18
C ALA A 162 3.88 14.25 -8.44
N ALA A 163 3.84 13.00 -8.86
CA ALA A 163 2.62 12.24 -9.08
C ALA A 163 2.60 10.99 -8.18
N ASP A 164 1.43 10.39 -8.00
CA ASP A 164 1.29 9.06 -7.37
C ASP A 164 2.05 8.04 -8.23
N GLY A 165 3.31 7.92 -7.93
CA GLY A 165 4.27 7.17 -8.72
C GLY A 165 4.29 5.67 -8.39
N PRO A 166 5.45 5.03 -8.45
CA PRO A 166 5.63 3.60 -8.20
C PRO A 166 5.37 3.19 -6.74
N GLY A 167 4.50 3.90 -6.04
CA GLY A 167 4.14 3.65 -4.65
C GLY A 167 3.45 2.31 -4.45
N THR A 168 3.56 1.77 -3.23
CA THR A 168 3.05 0.45 -2.86
C THR A 168 1.59 0.47 -2.43
N SER A 169 0.98 1.65 -2.25
CA SER A 169 -0.36 1.82 -1.66
C SER A 169 -1.18 2.89 -2.36
N GLY A 170 -2.46 2.68 -2.36
CA GLY A 170 -3.48 3.62 -2.82
C GLY A 170 -4.84 3.13 -2.36
N SER A 171 -5.92 3.79 -2.72
CA SER A 171 -7.28 3.35 -2.40
C SER A 171 -8.31 4.21 -3.09
N ASN A 172 -9.53 3.70 -3.22
CA ASN A 172 -10.73 4.52 -3.31
C ASN A 172 -11.56 4.34 -2.04
N GLY A 173 -12.22 5.40 -1.60
CA GLY A 173 -13.21 5.38 -0.52
C GLY A 173 -14.23 6.48 -0.70
N TRP A 174 -15.50 6.15 -0.51
CA TRP A 174 -16.56 7.14 -0.48
C TRP A 174 -17.61 6.81 0.56
N LEU A 175 -18.10 7.86 1.21
CA LEU A 175 -19.18 7.82 2.16
C LEU A 175 -20.36 8.62 1.58
N VAL A 176 -21.55 8.01 1.53
CA VAL A 176 -22.80 8.64 1.12
C VAL A 176 -23.66 8.79 2.36
N GLY A 177 -23.97 10.02 2.74
CA GLY A 177 -24.82 10.34 3.89
C GLY A 177 -26.26 9.90 3.70
N GLY A 178 -26.99 9.71 4.79
CA GLY A 178 -28.35 9.18 4.78
C GLY A 178 -29.32 9.94 3.90
N GLU A 179 -29.17 11.28 3.78
CA GLU A 179 -29.99 12.12 2.91
C GLU A 179 -29.83 11.81 1.41
N ARG A 180 -28.72 11.15 1.05
CA ARG A 180 -28.40 10.74 -0.33
C ARG A 180 -28.63 9.25 -0.57
N THR A 181 -29.24 8.52 0.36
CA THR A 181 -29.53 7.09 0.23
C THR A 181 -31.03 6.79 0.20
N VAL A 182 -31.42 5.65 -0.34
CA VAL A 182 -32.82 5.21 -0.40
C VAL A 182 -33.36 4.76 0.95
N THR A 183 -32.47 4.36 1.86
CA THR A 183 -32.79 3.86 3.20
C THR A 183 -32.83 4.96 4.26
N GLY A 184 -32.27 6.14 3.97
CA GLY A 184 -32.05 7.18 4.95
C GLY A 184 -30.87 6.94 5.89
N GLN A 185 -30.14 5.82 5.71
CA GLN A 185 -28.93 5.49 6.47
C GLN A 185 -27.70 5.56 5.56
N ALA A 186 -26.53 5.89 6.13
CA ALA A 186 -25.31 6.05 5.36
C ALA A 186 -24.85 4.73 4.72
N VAL A 187 -24.12 4.86 3.61
CA VAL A 187 -23.38 3.78 2.97
C VAL A 187 -21.92 4.19 2.82
N ILE A 188 -20.99 3.29 3.20
CA ILE A 188 -19.57 3.46 2.98
C ILE A 188 -19.12 2.39 1.98
N ALA A 189 -18.42 2.79 0.92
CA ALA A 189 -17.90 1.84 -0.05
C ALA A 189 -16.49 2.23 -0.48
N GLY A 190 -15.74 1.27 -1.03
CA GLY A 190 -14.40 1.52 -1.53
C GLY A 190 -13.61 0.24 -1.79
N ASP A 191 -12.36 0.46 -2.17
CA ASP A 191 -11.40 -0.58 -2.48
C ASP A 191 -9.97 -0.11 -2.19
N PRO A 192 -9.23 -0.80 -1.29
CA PRO A 192 -7.82 -0.53 -1.08
C PRO A 192 -6.99 -1.04 -2.27
N HIS A 193 -6.12 -0.19 -2.81
CA HIS A 193 -5.19 -0.58 -3.87
C HIS A 193 -3.84 -0.93 -3.26
N ARG A 194 -3.44 -2.17 -3.45
CA ARG A 194 -2.19 -2.75 -2.96
C ARG A 194 -1.53 -3.57 -4.06
N TRP A 195 -0.33 -4.05 -3.82
CA TRP A 195 0.13 -5.22 -4.55
C TRP A 195 -0.95 -6.30 -4.42
N ILE A 196 -1.32 -6.89 -5.55
CA ILE A 196 -2.18 -8.07 -5.53
C ILE A 196 -1.27 -9.22 -5.13
N GLU A 197 -1.51 -9.78 -3.97
CA GLU A 197 -0.70 -10.84 -3.37
C GLU A 197 -1.46 -12.17 -3.46
N ASP A 198 -0.73 -13.27 -3.57
CA ASP A 198 -1.26 -14.62 -3.51
C ASP A 198 -0.47 -15.42 -2.45
N PRO A 199 -1.05 -15.66 -1.28
CA PRO A 199 -2.39 -15.28 -0.78
C PRO A 199 -2.60 -13.78 -0.55
N GLY A 200 -3.87 -13.34 -0.65
CA GLY A 200 -4.21 -11.92 -0.56
C GLY A 200 -3.93 -11.29 0.81
N VAL A 201 -3.63 -10.00 0.81
CA VAL A 201 -3.27 -9.21 2.01
C VAL A 201 -4.43 -9.05 3.01
N TYR A 202 -5.68 -9.25 2.59
CA TYR A 202 -6.83 -9.20 3.46
C TYR A 202 -7.50 -10.56 3.60
N GLN A 203 -7.94 -10.87 4.82
CA GLN A 203 -8.81 -11.99 5.16
C GLN A 203 -10.17 -11.47 5.60
N GLN A 204 -11.23 -11.89 4.91
CA GLN A 204 -12.60 -11.65 5.35
C GLN A 204 -12.85 -12.44 6.63
N ILE A 205 -13.45 -11.82 7.66
CA ILE A 205 -13.68 -12.48 8.95
C ILE A 205 -14.87 -11.88 9.69
N HIS A 206 -15.52 -12.71 10.49
CA HIS A 206 -16.53 -12.32 11.47
C HIS A 206 -16.07 -12.71 12.89
N LEU A 207 -16.03 -11.73 13.78
CA LEU A 207 -15.59 -11.87 15.17
C LEU A 207 -16.75 -11.53 16.12
N SER A 208 -17.20 -12.48 16.95
CA SER A 208 -18.33 -12.28 17.86
C SER A 208 -18.00 -12.75 19.29
N CYS A 209 -18.23 -11.89 20.26
CA CYS A 209 -18.18 -12.20 21.69
C CYS A 209 -19.20 -11.30 22.43
N PRO A 210 -19.40 -11.46 23.76
CA PRO A 210 -20.35 -10.62 24.50
C PRO A 210 -20.07 -9.12 24.45
N GLU A 211 -18.83 -8.70 24.14
CA GLU A 211 -18.44 -7.28 24.11
C GLU A 211 -18.67 -6.64 22.74
N PHE A 212 -18.52 -7.41 21.66
CA PHE A 212 -18.65 -6.91 20.29
C PHE A 212 -19.02 -8.03 19.30
N ASP A 213 -19.54 -7.61 18.16
CA ASP A 213 -19.85 -8.45 17.02
C ASP A 213 -19.51 -7.66 15.75
N VAL A 214 -18.44 -8.06 15.05
CA VAL A 214 -17.81 -7.27 13.97
C VAL A 214 -17.50 -8.15 12.77
N VAL A 215 -17.90 -7.71 11.59
CA VAL A 215 -17.44 -8.23 10.30
C VAL A 215 -16.43 -7.28 9.69
N GLY A 216 -15.46 -7.78 8.96
CA GLY A 216 -14.51 -6.91 8.27
C GLY A 216 -13.32 -7.62 7.63
N LEU A 217 -12.35 -6.83 7.21
CA LEU A 217 -11.16 -7.25 6.50
C LEU A 217 -9.96 -7.21 7.46
N ALA A 218 -9.54 -8.36 7.96
CA ALA A 218 -8.36 -8.50 8.81
C ALA A 218 -7.08 -8.55 7.97
N VAL A 219 -5.97 -8.13 8.57
CA VAL A 219 -4.62 -8.34 8.02
C VAL A 219 -4.07 -9.63 8.64
N PRO A 220 -3.79 -10.69 7.85
CA PRO A 220 -3.21 -11.92 8.40
C PRO A 220 -1.93 -11.64 9.20
N GLY A 221 -1.87 -12.16 10.42
CA GLY A 221 -0.76 -11.91 11.34
C GLY A 221 -0.98 -10.74 12.31
N VAL A 222 -2.10 -10.00 12.19
CA VAL A 222 -2.45 -8.89 13.08
C VAL A 222 -3.82 -9.15 13.71
N PRO A 223 -3.98 -9.07 15.05
CA PRO A 223 -5.25 -9.34 15.70
C PRO A 223 -6.29 -8.26 15.41
N GLY A 224 -7.55 -8.65 15.35
CA GLY A 224 -8.70 -7.78 15.14
C GLY A 224 -8.93 -7.40 13.70
N ILE A 225 -9.58 -6.24 13.52
CA ILE A 225 -9.95 -5.65 12.23
C ILE A 225 -9.58 -4.18 12.28
N ALA A 226 -8.46 -3.83 11.62
CA ALA A 226 -7.87 -2.49 11.73
C ALA A 226 -8.49 -1.49 10.75
N HIS A 227 -8.66 -1.89 9.49
CA HIS A 227 -8.86 -0.95 8.38
C HIS A 227 -10.33 -0.79 7.96
N PHE A 228 -11.08 -1.89 7.88
CA PHE A 228 -12.42 -1.91 7.30
C PHE A 228 -13.31 -2.82 8.15
N GLY A 229 -14.28 -2.26 8.85
CA GLY A 229 -15.13 -3.03 9.74
C GLY A 229 -16.54 -2.46 9.88
N HIS A 230 -17.48 -3.35 10.31
CA HIS A 230 -18.86 -3.01 10.56
C HIS A 230 -19.37 -3.78 11.80
N THR A 231 -19.72 -3.04 12.85
CA THR A 231 -20.18 -3.61 14.14
C THR A 231 -21.70 -3.83 14.22
N GLY A 232 -22.41 -3.56 13.15
CA GLY A 232 -23.88 -3.51 13.14
C GLY A 232 -24.44 -2.11 13.45
N THR A 233 -23.76 -1.31 14.25
CA THR A 233 -24.17 0.07 14.61
C THR A 233 -23.26 1.14 14.04
N VAL A 234 -21.99 0.86 13.82
CA VAL A 234 -21.02 1.76 13.20
C VAL A 234 -20.15 0.99 12.23
N ALA A 235 -19.80 1.62 11.12
CA ALA A 235 -18.84 1.10 10.17
C ALA A 235 -17.72 2.11 9.92
N TRP A 236 -16.52 1.62 9.58
CA TRP A 236 -15.38 2.45 9.24
C TRP A 236 -14.61 1.87 8.06
N ALA A 237 -13.91 2.77 7.40
CA ALA A 237 -13.01 2.48 6.30
C ALA A 237 -11.86 3.51 6.28
N ILE A 238 -10.76 3.12 5.66
CA ILE A 238 -9.60 3.98 5.50
C ILE A 238 -9.15 4.08 4.04
N THR A 239 -8.44 5.17 3.73
CA THR A 239 -7.61 5.28 2.53
C THR A 239 -6.23 5.80 2.92
N ASN A 240 -5.18 5.52 2.14
CA ASN A 240 -3.88 6.14 2.36
C ASN A 240 -4.01 7.66 2.21
N ALA A 241 -3.59 8.40 3.24
CA ALA A 241 -3.63 9.86 3.26
C ALA A 241 -2.55 10.52 2.40
N MET A 242 -1.59 9.76 1.86
CA MET A 242 -0.41 10.26 1.14
C MET A 242 0.39 11.29 1.95
N SER A 243 0.30 11.18 3.28
CA SER A 243 1.03 12.06 4.20
C SER A 243 2.50 11.68 4.26
N ASP A 244 3.34 12.70 4.43
CA ASP A 244 4.78 12.52 4.65
C ASP A 244 5.06 12.52 6.15
N TYR A 245 5.46 11.38 6.72
CA TYR A 245 5.68 11.21 8.16
C TYR A 245 6.98 10.51 8.51
N GLN A 246 7.85 10.30 7.52
CA GLN A 246 9.17 9.68 7.71
C GLN A 246 10.22 10.59 7.08
N ASP A 247 11.39 10.72 7.73
CA ASP A 247 12.46 11.56 7.24
C ASP A 247 13.73 10.79 6.94
N LEU A 248 14.45 11.23 5.93
CA LEU A 248 15.78 10.77 5.59
C LEU A 248 16.81 11.85 5.95
N TYR A 249 17.82 11.45 6.69
CA TYR A 249 18.92 12.32 7.07
C TYR A 249 20.22 11.84 6.42
N ARG A 250 20.92 12.77 5.78
CA ARG A 250 22.27 12.58 5.30
C ARG A 250 23.20 12.69 6.49
N GLU A 251 23.93 11.61 6.81
CA GLU A 251 24.79 11.51 7.97
C GLU A 251 26.26 11.62 7.58
N ARG A 252 27.02 12.36 8.34
CA ARG A 252 28.49 12.28 8.33
C ARG A 252 28.92 11.30 9.42
N LEU A 253 29.50 10.18 9.00
CA LEU A 253 29.98 9.13 9.91
C LEU A 253 31.48 9.02 9.83
N ARG A 254 32.10 8.62 10.95
CA ARG A 254 33.52 8.24 10.96
C ARG A 254 33.74 7.02 11.80
N ARG A 255 34.73 6.21 11.42
CA ARG A 255 35.18 5.08 12.21
C ARG A 255 36.30 5.52 13.15
N THR A 256 36.24 5.11 14.40
CA THR A 256 37.24 5.36 15.42
C THR A 256 37.61 4.07 16.10
N GLY A 257 38.68 4.07 16.91
CA GLY A 257 39.02 2.90 17.73
C GLY A 257 37.95 2.50 18.75
N ALA A 258 36.98 3.41 19.04
CA ALA A 258 35.88 3.18 19.95
C ALA A 258 34.57 2.77 19.24
N GLY A 259 34.53 2.73 17.89
CA GLY A 259 33.34 2.38 17.10
C GLY A 259 33.04 3.40 16.00
N VAL A 260 31.77 3.67 15.79
CA VAL A 260 31.26 4.65 14.79
C VAL A 260 30.75 5.89 15.52
N GLU A 261 31.07 7.06 14.99
CA GLU A 261 30.58 8.35 15.47
C GLU A 261 29.87 9.08 14.33
N ALA A 262 28.83 9.84 14.67
CA ALA A 262 28.03 10.69 13.79
C ALA A 262 28.21 12.16 14.19
N LEU A 263 28.28 13.06 13.21
CA LEU A 263 28.35 14.49 13.43
C LEU A 263 26.97 15.07 13.73
N ASP A 264 26.83 15.72 14.89
CA ASP A 264 25.59 16.38 15.32
C ASP A 264 25.54 17.86 14.93
N PRO A 265 24.35 18.52 14.96
CA PRO A 265 24.18 19.92 14.59
C PRO A 265 24.96 20.92 15.43
N ASP A 266 25.39 20.56 16.64
CA ASP A 266 26.26 21.38 17.48
C ASP A 266 27.75 21.29 17.12
N GLY A 267 28.09 20.51 16.08
CA GLY A 267 29.46 20.29 15.63
C GLY A 267 30.21 19.18 16.39
N GLU A 268 29.54 18.53 17.34
CA GLU A 268 30.15 17.48 18.15
C GLU A 268 29.95 16.09 17.50
N TRP A 269 31.00 15.26 17.60
CA TRP A 269 30.96 13.87 17.18
C TRP A 269 30.40 12.99 18.31
N ARG A 270 29.26 12.36 18.09
CA ARG A 270 28.60 11.50 19.06
C ARG A 270 28.63 10.04 18.63
N ARG A 271 28.82 9.16 19.60
CA ARG A 271 28.86 7.72 19.36
C ARG A 271 27.51 7.23 18.84
N ALA A 272 27.53 6.54 17.69
CA ALA A 272 26.40 5.79 17.15
C ALA A 272 26.38 4.36 17.74
N ALA A 273 25.20 3.79 17.94
CA ALA A 273 25.08 2.37 18.24
C ALA A 273 25.51 1.57 17.01
N ARG A 274 26.25 0.48 17.24
CA ARG A 274 26.75 -0.36 16.14
C ARG A 274 26.85 -1.81 16.57
N HIS A 275 26.39 -2.73 15.71
CA HIS A 275 26.64 -4.17 15.83
C HIS A 275 26.58 -4.82 14.44
N THR A 276 26.98 -6.09 14.36
CA THR A 276 26.89 -6.88 13.13
C THR A 276 25.84 -7.96 13.33
N GLU A 277 25.01 -8.20 12.31
CA GLU A 277 24.04 -9.27 12.25
C GLU A 277 24.35 -10.17 11.05
N THR A 278 24.09 -11.47 11.16
CA THR A 278 24.26 -12.42 10.07
C THR A 278 22.89 -12.70 9.44
N VAL A 279 22.82 -12.66 8.12
CA VAL A 279 21.67 -13.08 7.34
C VAL A 279 22.02 -14.39 6.64
N GLU A 280 21.35 -15.46 7.02
CA GLU A 280 21.45 -16.75 6.37
C GLU A 280 20.78 -16.68 4.98
N VAL A 281 21.41 -17.28 3.95
CA VAL A 281 20.91 -17.30 2.57
C VAL A 281 20.87 -18.72 2.08
N ALA A 282 19.70 -19.21 1.69
CA ALA A 282 19.53 -20.57 1.20
C ALA A 282 20.38 -20.81 -0.06
N GLY A 283 21.28 -21.79 0.00
CA GLY A 283 22.13 -22.16 -1.13
C GLY A 283 23.36 -21.28 -1.35
N GLU A 284 23.62 -20.30 -0.48
CA GLU A 284 24.75 -19.37 -0.55
C GLU A 284 25.42 -19.21 0.83
N ASP A 285 26.59 -18.56 0.87
CA ASP A 285 27.24 -18.22 2.12
C ASP A 285 26.44 -17.14 2.89
N PRO A 286 26.42 -17.19 4.22
CA PRO A 286 25.80 -16.15 5.04
C PRO A 286 26.39 -14.77 4.79
N VAL A 287 25.54 -13.75 4.89
CA VAL A 287 25.94 -12.35 4.65
C VAL A 287 25.95 -11.56 5.97
N GLU A 288 27.05 -10.92 6.27
CA GLU A 288 27.14 -9.99 7.39
C GLU A 288 26.53 -8.62 7.04
N VAL A 289 25.71 -8.10 7.94
CA VAL A 289 25.05 -6.79 7.84
C VAL A 289 25.48 -5.94 9.02
N GLU A 290 26.21 -4.88 8.74
CA GLU A 290 26.50 -3.87 9.77
C GLU A 290 25.26 -3.01 9.99
N VAL A 291 24.80 -2.96 11.24
CA VAL A 291 23.67 -2.15 11.71
C VAL A 291 24.24 -0.99 12.51
N ILE A 292 23.93 0.23 12.06
CA ILE A 292 24.35 1.48 12.70
C ILE A 292 23.09 2.28 13.02
N GLU A 293 23.04 2.89 14.19
CA GLU A 293 21.92 3.76 14.58
C GLU A 293 22.46 5.03 15.22
N THR A 294 22.14 6.17 14.63
CA THR A 294 22.46 7.53 15.10
C THR A 294 21.35 8.10 15.99
N GLY A 295 21.51 9.30 16.51
CA GLY A 295 20.44 10.02 17.22
C GLY A 295 19.23 10.36 16.34
N ARG A 296 19.36 10.32 15.00
CA ARG A 296 18.24 10.52 14.04
C ARG A 296 17.50 9.24 13.78
N GLY A 297 18.18 8.10 13.77
CA GLY A 297 17.59 6.78 13.52
C GLY A 297 18.59 5.80 12.90
N PRO A 298 18.09 4.61 12.47
CA PRO A 298 18.92 3.60 11.84
C PRO A 298 19.44 4.02 10.46
N VAL A 299 20.70 3.72 10.17
CA VAL A 299 21.34 3.95 8.86
C VAL A 299 20.91 2.86 7.89
N ILE A 300 20.15 3.23 6.87
CA ILE A 300 19.58 2.28 5.90
C ILE A 300 20.38 2.22 4.59
N ILE A 301 21.20 3.23 4.28
CA ILE A 301 22.02 3.32 3.07
C ILE A 301 23.45 3.72 3.48
N GLY A 302 24.45 3.07 2.90
CA GLY A 302 25.86 3.37 3.16
C GLY A 302 26.34 3.03 4.56
N GLY A 303 27.36 3.76 4.99
CA GLY A 303 28.05 3.60 6.27
C GLY A 303 29.20 4.61 6.40
N PRO A 304 30.15 4.41 7.34
CA PRO A 304 31.31 5.30 7.50
C PRO A 304 32.24 5.36 6.29
N GLU A 305 32.15 4.40 5.38
CA GLU A 305 32.90 4.34 4.11
C GLU A 305 32.14 5.02 2.95
N GLY A 306 30.89 5.47 3.17
CA GLY A 306 30.04 6.10 2.16
C GLY A 306 29.21 5.11 1.35
N VAL A 307 28.81 5.54 0.17
CA VAL A 307 28.09 4.77 -0.85
C VAL A 307 28.85 4.92 -2.18
N ASP A 308 29.13 3.81 -2.84
CA ASP A 308 29.77 3.82 -4.15
C ASP A 308 28.90 4.58 -5.17
N GLY A 309 29.50 5.55 -5.87
CA GLY A 309 28.83 6.32 -6.91
C GLY A 309 27.94 7.46 -6.41
N ASP A 310 27.80 7.68 -5.10
CA ASP A 310 27.16 8.88 -4.58
C ASP A 310 28.16 10.06 -4.65
N PRO A 311 27.77 11.25 -5.19
CA PRO A 311 28.66 12.39 -5.15
C PRO A 311 29.01 12.68 -3.69
N ALA A 312 30.31 12.68 -3.41
CA ALA A 312 30.79 13.07 -2.11
C ALA A 312 30.20 14.43 -1.72
N ASP A 313 29.83 14.58 -0.47
CA ASP A 313 29.55 15.89 0.12
C ASP A 313 30.64 16.90 -0.34
N PRO A 314 30.31 18.17 -0.56
CA PRO A 314 31.29 19.20 -0.89
C PRO A 314 32.53 19.24 0.01
N SER A 315 32.45 18.68 1.23
CA SER A 315 33.57 18.48 2.13
C SER A 315 34.45 17.26 1.80
N GLY A 316 34.07 16.42 0.83
CA GLY A 316 34.77 15.18 0.47
C GLY A 316 34.60 14.03 1.49
N LEU A 317 33.69 14.16 2.46
CA LEU A 317 33.41 13.11 3.44
C LEU A 317 32.41 12.09 2.89
N PRO A 318 32.59 10.80 3.23
CA PRO A 318 31.62 9.77 2.94
C PRO A 318 30.24 10.09 3.55
N VAL A 319 29.17 9.79 2.82
CA VAL A 319 27.80 10.04 3.25
C VAL A 319 27.04 8.75 3.41
N ALA A 320 26.27 8.66 4.51
CA ALA A 320 25.28 7.62 4.75
C ALA A 320 23.90 8.24 4.91
N ILE A 321 22.84 7.43 4.85
CA ILE A 321 21.47 7.92 5.01
C ILE A 321 20.78 7.14 6.11
N SER A 322 20.29 7.85 7.14
CA SER A 322 19.46 7.30 8.21
C SER A 322 17.98 7.57 7.99
N LEU A 323 17.13 6.67 8.49
CA LEU A 323 15.67 6.76 8.45
C LEU A 323 15.13 7.09 9.84
N ARG A 324 14.31 8.14 9.91
CA ARG A 324 13.52 8.50 11.10
C ARG A 324 12.05 8.25 10.85
N TYR A 325 11.42 7.42 11.68
CA TYR A 325 10.00 7.08 11.56
C TYR A 325 9.31 6.99 12.92
N PRO A 326 7.98 7.28 12.98
CA PRO A 326 7.28 7.51 14.25
C PRO A 326 7.39 6.36 15.26
N PRO A 327 7.15 5.08 14.93
CA PRO A 327 7.24 4.00 15.93
C PRO A 327 8.62 3.84 16.54
N ARG A 328 9.69 4.08 15.77
CA ARG A 328 11.05 4.01 16.28
C ARG A 328 11.34 5.10 17.29
N VAL A 329 10.76 6.30 17.07
CA VAL A 329 10.93 7.47 17.95
C VAL A 329 10.08 7.36 19.20
N THR A 330 8.83 6.88 19.08
CA THR A 330 7.84 6.95 20.16
C THR A 330 7.69 5.67 20.96
N GLY A 331 8.16 4.52 20.43
CA GLY A 331 7.84 3.21 20.99
C GLY A 331 6.35 2.88 20.89
N ASP A 332 5.63 3.47 19.93
CA ASP A 332 4.18 3.30 19.79
C ASP A 332 3.78 3.09 18.33
N LEU A 333 3.13 1.98 18.06
CA LEU A 333 2.64 1.59 16.75
C LEU A 333 1.12 1.76 16.59
N GLY A 334 0.45 2.27 17.63
CA GLY A 334 -1.00 2.53 17.61
C GLY A 334 -1.88 1.29 17.85
N PHE A 335 -1.34 0.17 18.32
CA PHE A 335 -2.11 -1.05 18.60
C PHE A 335 -3.18 -0.85 19.68
N THR A 336 -3.02 0.14 20.54
CA THR A 336 -4.05 0.57 21.51
C THR A 336 -5.38 1.00 20.84
N ALA A 337 -5.39 1.29 19.54
CA ALA A 337 -6.61 1.61 18.80
C ALA A 337 -7.43 0.37 18.43
N LEU A 338 -6.80 -0.81 18.29
CA LEU A 338 -7.42 -1.98 17.66
C LEU A 338 -8.60 -2.56 18.45
N LEU A 339 -8.42 -2.78 19.74
CA LEU A 339 -9.48 -3.33 20.57
C LEU A 339 -10.65 -2.34 20.78
N PRO A 340 -10.43 -1.03 21.01
CA PRO A 340 -11.49 -0.03 20.99
C PRO A 340 -12.27 0.06 19.67
N LEU A 341 -11.64 -0.15 18.51
CA LEU A 341 -12.34 -0.20 17.23
C LEU A 341 -13.35 -1.34 17.17
N LEU A 342 -13.00 -2.54 17.65
CA LEU A 342 -13.93 -3.66 17.70
C LEU A 342 -15.14 -3.40 18.61
N ARG A 343 -14.93 -2.63 19.70
CA ARG A 343 -15.95 -2.25 20.68
C ARG A 343 -16.76 -1.01 20.29
N ALA A 344 -16.41 -0.36 19.17
CA ALA A 344 -17.07 0.88 18.75
C ALA A 344 -18.55 0.64 18.42
N ARG A 345 -19.39 1.58 18.85
CA ARG A 345 -20.85 1.58 18.60
C ARG A 345 -21.33 2.82 17.87
N ARG A 346 -20.56 3.89 17.94
CA ARG A 346 -20.83 5.20 17.34
C ARG A 346 -19.58 5.76 16.68
N VAL A 347 -19.79 6.71 15.80
CA VAL A 347 -18.69 7.47 15.17
C VAL A 347 -17.72 8.06 16.20
N ALA A 348 -18.23 8.55 17.32
CA ALA A 348 -17.42 9.10 18.40
C ALA A 348 -16.45 8.07 19.04
N ASP A 349 -16.81 6.78 19.04
CA ASP A 349 -15.93 5.72 19.54
C ASP A 349 -14.80 5.44 18.53
N VAL A 350 -15.15 5.37 17.25
CA VAL A 350 -14.19 5.25 16.15
C VAL A 350 -13.20 6.42 16.16
N ASP A 351 -13.71 7.63 16.33
CA ASP A 351 -12.90 8.85 16.39
C ASP A 351 -11.87 8.80 17.53
N ARG A 352 -12.30 8.42 18.75
CA ARG A 352 -11.41 8.26 19.90
C ARG A 352 -10.38 7.13 19.70
N ALA A 353 -10.78 6.04 19.06
CA ALA A 353 -9.84 4.95 18.76
C ALA A 353 -8.74 5.44 17.80
N PHE A 354 -9.10 6.17 16.74
CA PHE A 354 -8.15 6.72 15.79
C PHE A 354 -7.30 7.88 16.33
N ASP A 355 -7.63 8.48 17.47
CA ASP A 355 -6.71 9.39 18.18
C ASP A 355 -5.45 8.66 18.70
N GLN A 356 -5.53 7.34 18.88
CA GLN A 356 -4.40 6.49 19.30
C GLN A 356 -3.65 5.88 18.11
N TRP A 357 -4.11 6.09 16.87
CA TRP A 357 -3.49 5.56 15.67
C TRP A 357 -2.14 6.21 15.39
N ALA A 358 -1.12 5.43 15.06
CA ALA A 358 0.21 5.92 14.76
C ALA A 358 0.51 5.91 13.27
N GLU A 359 0.56 4.72 12.65
CA GLU A 359 0.83 4.55 11.23
C GLU A 359 0.18 3.27 10.65
N PRO A 360 -0.04 3.22 9.32
CA PRO A 360 0.16 4.30 8.35
C PRO A 360 -0.79 5.48 8.60
N VAL A 361 -0.43 6.67 8.11
CA VAL A 361 -1.32 7.83 8.20
C VAL A 361 -2.43 7.68 7.16
N ASN A 362 -3.67 7.68 7.63
CA ASN A 362 -4.84 7.39 6.81
C ASN A 362 -5.86 8.51 6.84
N VAL A 363 -6.67 8.61 5.77
CA VAL A 363 -7.97 9.27 5.86
C VAL A 363 -8.98 8.22 6.31
N VAL A 364 -9.73 8.54 7.34
CA VAL A 364 -10.77 7.70 7.93
C VAL A 364 -12.13 8.23 7.54
N GLN A 365 -13.00 7.34 7.09
CA GLN A 365 -14.43 7.56 6.90
C GLN A 365 -15.18 6.62 7.83
N ALA A 366 -16.14 7.12 8.59
CA ALA A 366 -17.03 6.31 9.40
C ALA A 366 -18.44 6.89 9.42
N ALA A 367 -19.42 6.01 9.62
CA ALA A 367 -20.81 6.39 9.83
C ALA A 367 -21.48 5.44 10.81
N ASP A 368 -22.49 5.93 11.52
CA ASP A 368 -23.29 5.12 12.44
C ASP A 368 -24.78 5.19 12.16
N THR A 369 -25.54 4.29 12.78
CA THR A 369 -27.00 4.18 12.64
C THR A 369 -27.77 5.33 13.29
N GLU A 370 -27.11 6.20 14.05
CA GLU A 370 -27.71 7.42 14.64
C GLU A 370 -27.54 8.65 13.74
N GLY A 371 -26.96 8.48 12.54
CA GLY A 371 -26.72 9.54 11.56
C GLY A 371 -25.39 10.26 11.76
N GLY A 372 -24.52 9.79 12.67
CA GLY A 372 -23.16 10.30 12.82
C GLY A 372 -22.31 9.98 11.60
N VAL A 373 -21.47 10.95 11.20
CA VAL A 373 -20.48 10.78 10.11
C VAL A 373 -19.13 11.32 10.54
N LEU A 374 -18.07 10.68 10.08
CA LEU A 374 -16.68 11.08 10.32
C LEU A 374 -15.89 11.07 9.01
N HIS A 375 -15.15 12.13 8.77
CA HIS A 375 -14.16 12.23 7.70
C HIS A 375 -12.94 12.99 8.26
N ARG A 376 -11.84 12.27 8.51
CA ARG A 376 -10.65 12.85 9.14
C ARG A 376 -9.36 12.16 8.70
N VAL A 377 -8.24 12.82 8.92
CA VAL A 377 -6.92 12.18 8.91
C VAL A 377 -6.65 11.57 10.29
N ALA A 378 -6.02 10.39 10.33
CA ALA A 378 -5.54 9.73 11.54
C ALA A 378 -4.09 9.25 11.34
N GLY A 379 -3.29 9.35 12.41
CA GLY A 379 -1.89 8.97 12.43
C GLY A 379 -0.97 10.10 12.88
N ARG A 380 0.33 9.83 12.98
CA ARG A 380 1.32 10.77 13.52
C ARG A 380 2.19 11.34 12.42
N VAL A 381 2.04 12.63 12.15
CA VAL A 381 2.87 13.39 11.22
C VAL A 381 3.72 14.37 12.00
N PRO A 382 5.06 14.32 11.91
CA PRO A 382 5.94 15.15 12.72
C PRO A 382 5.92 16.63 12.31
N LEU A 383 5.93 17.53 13.30
CA LEU A 383 6.21 18.95 13.11
C LEU A 383 7.70 19.15 12.90
N ARG A 384 8.10 19.59 11.71
CA ARG A 384 9.50 19.83 11.30
C ARG A 384 9.60 20.85 10.16
N ALA A 385 10.80 21.13 9.70
CA ALA A 385 11.00 22.00 8.55
C ALA A 385 10.38 21.38 7.27
N GLY A 386 9.84 22.20 6.38
CA GLY A 386 9.23 21.75 5.12
C GLY A 386 10.22 21.01 4.20
N THR A 387 11.51 21.35 4.28
CA THR A 387 12.57 20.64 3.55
C THR A 387 12.67 19.15 3.91
N ASN A 388 12.37 18.77 5.15
CA ASN A 388 12.35 17.38 5.58
C ASN A 388 11.31 16.55 4.82
N SER A 389 10.14 17.15 4.54
CA SER A 389 9.10 16.47 3.76
C SER A 389 9.51 16.29 2.30
N LEU A 390 10.28 17.23 1.77
CA LEU A 390 10.61 17.27 0.35
C LEU A 390 11.81 16.39 -0.02
N ARG A 391 12.89 16.43 0.80
CA ARG A 391 14.21 15.92 0.42
C ARG A 391 14.91 15.20 1.58
N VAL A 392 16.06 14.60 1.28
CA VAL A 392 17.04 14.16 2.27
C VAL A 392 17.70 15.42 2.86
N VAL A 393 17.75 15.54 4.19
CA VAL A 393 18.26 16.71 4.89
C VAL A 393 19.57 16.40 5.62
N PRO A 394 20.49 17.38 5.75
CA PRO A 394 21.77 17.15 6.43
C PRO A 394 21.56 17.01 7.94
N ALA A 395 22.06 15.90 8.52
CA ALA A 395 21.95 15.60 9.94
C ALA A 395 22.78 16.53 10.82
N TRP A 396 23.84 17.14 10.26
CA TRP A 396 24.79 18.04 10.96
C TRP A 396 24.36 19.51 10.92
N GLU A 397 23.21 19.83 10.32
CA GLU A 397 22.66 21.18 10.30
C GLU A 397 21.47 21.28 11.26
N PRO A 398 21.34 22.40 12.01
CA PRO A 398 20.21 22.62 12.90
C PRO A 398 18.91 22.93 12.11
N GLY A 399 17.76 22.70 12.75
CA GLY A 399 16.45 23.07 12.21
C GLY A 399 15.69 21.92 11.56
N HIS A 400 16.26 20.72 11.48
CA HIS A 400 15.66 19.54 10.89
C HIS A 400 15.04 18.58 11.94
N GLU A 401 15.08 18.94 13.22
CA GLU A 401 14.57 18.11 14.31
C GLU A 401 13.04 18.06 14.32
N TRP A 402 12.51 16.95 14.83
CA TRP A 402 11.09 16.82 15.10
C TRP A 402 10.75 17.55 16.40
N ARG A 403 9.77 18.44 16.33
CA ARG A 403 9.36 19.31 17.45
C ARG A 403 7.99 18.98 18.02
N GLY A 404 7.42 17.84 17.65
CA GLY A 404 6.09 17.39 18.05
C GLY A 404 5.32 16.84 16.86
N TRP A 405 3.99 16.85 16.93
CA TRP A 405 3.10 16.25 15.95
C TRP A 405 2.09 17.27 15.45
N HIS A 406 1.77 17.19 14.16
CA HIS A 406 0.68 17.95 13.58
C HIS A 406 -0.66 17.51 14.17
N ALA A 407 -1.58 18.46 14.36
CA ALA A 407 -2.99 18.15 14.52
C ALA A 407 -3.50 17.51 13.20
N THR A 408 -4.26 16.43 13.33
CA THR A 408 -4.82 15.74 12.16
C THR A 408 -6.07 16.45 11.64
N PRO A 409 -6.13 16.80 10.35
CA PRO A 409 -7.26 17.53 9.77
C PRO A 409 -8.56 16.73 9.79
N ARG A 410 -9.68 17.46 9.86
CA ARG A 410 -11.05 16.95 9.74
C ARG A 410 -11.78 17.66 8.62
N ALA A 411 -12.73 16.98 7.96
CA ALA A 411 -13.58 17.52 6.91
C ALA A 411 -15.03 17.09 7.11
N GLY A 412 -15.96 17.83 6.52
CA GLY A 412 -17.35 17.45 6.44
C GLY A 412 -17.68 16.72 5.14
N LEU A 413 -18.97 16.37 4.98
CA LEU A 413 -19.51 15.95 3.69
C LEU A 413 -19.74 17.18 2.79
N THR A 414 -19.54 17.01 1.51
CA THR A 414 -19.93 18.00 0.48
C THR A 414 -21.09 17.40 -0.31
N ASP A 415 -22.22 18.10 -0.39
CA ASP A 415 -23.44 17.62 -1.05
C ASP A 415 -23.84 16.20 -0.61
N GLY A 416 -23.67 15.92 0.71
CA GLY A 416 -24.01 14.63 1.31
C GLY A 416 -23.04 13.49 1.00
N VAL A 417 -21.85 13.78 0.45
CA VAL A 417 -20.83 12.76 0.16
C VAL A 417 -19.44 13.18 0.63
N ALA A 418 -18.59 12.19 0.93
CA ALA A 418 -17.15 12.40 1.08
C ALA A 418 -16.42 11.39 0.18
N VAL A 419 -15.47 11.86 -0.63
CA VAL A 419 -14.69 11.02 -1.55
C VAL A 419 -13.21 11.19 -1.28
N MET A 420 -12.51 10.06 -1.11
CA MET A 420 -11.06 9.99 -0.98
C MET A 420 -10.50 8.91 -1.90
N ALA A 421 -9.69 9.33 -2.86
CA ALA A 421 -8.96 8.46 -3.79
C ALA A 421 -7.47 8.85 -3.86
N ASN A 422 -6.89 9.17 -2.70
CA ASN A 422 -5.51 9.60 -2.49
C ASN A 422 -5.16 10.98 -3.10
N GLN A 423 -6.14 11.73 -3.55
CA GLN A 423 -5.96 13.11 -4.05
C GLN A 423 -5.67 14.09 -2.90
N ARG A 424 -5.28 15.32 -3.25
CA ARG A 424 -5.19 16.44 -2.31
C ARG A 424 -6.57 16.74 -1.71
N GLY A 425 -6.81 16.21 -0.53
CA GLY A 425 -8.04 16.38 0.23
C GLY A 425 -7.70 16.87 1.64
N PRO A 426 -8.34 16.35 2.70
CA PRO A 426 -8.04 16.74 4.09
C PRO A 426 -6.56 16.62 4.46
N ALA A 427 -5.83 15.66 3.86
CA ALA A 427 -4.43 15.44 4.13
C ALA A 427 -3.47 16.40 3.38
N ALA A 428 -3.97 17.29 2.53
CA ALA A 428 -3.14 18.19 1.71
C ALA A 428 -2.03 18.94 2.48
N PRO A 429 -2.24 19.44 3.71
CA PRO A 429 -1.19 20.10 4.48
C PRO A 429 -0.08 19.15 4.99
N LEU A 430 -0.29 17.84 4.93
CA LEU A 430 0.55 16.83 5.57
C LEU A 430 1.38 15.99 4.57
N GLY A 431 1.22 16.22 3.27
CA GLY A 431 1.87 15.43 2.21
C GLY A 431 2.51 16.29 1.11
N VAL A 432 3.29 15.63 0.26
CA VAL A 432 3.98 16.26 -0.89
C VAL A 432 3.44 15.74 -2.21
N GLU A 433 3.48 14.43 -2.43
CA GLU A 433 2.97 13.74 -3.60
C GLU A 433 1.59 13.14 -3.30
N PHE A 434 0.66 13.33 -4.22
CA PHE A 434 -0.71 12.84 -4.14
C PHE A 434 -1.11 12.23 -5.47
N ALA A 435 -2.09 11.32 -5.45
CA ALA A 435 -2.71 10.88 -6.69
C ALA A 435 -3.35 12.06 -7.43
N PRO A 436 -3.34 12.04 -8.77
CA PRO A 436 -4.13 12.97 -9.56
C PRO A 436 -5.62 12.92 -9.17
N PRO A 437 -6.40 13.98 -9.38
CA PRO A 437 -7.80 14.05 -8.94
C PRO A 437 -8.75 13.16 -9.75
N HIS A 438 -8.29 12.54 -10.84
CA HIS A 438 -9.12 11.82 -11.83
C HIS A 438 -10.09 10.81 -11.21
N ARG A 439 -9.60 9.94 -10.29
CA ARG A 439 -10.45 8.94 -9.62
C ARG A 439 -11.47 9.58 -8.69
N ALA A 440 -11.05 10.55 -7.89
CA ALA A 440 -11.95 11.26 -6.97
C ALA A 440 -13.02 12.06 -7.71
N ASP A 441 -12.64 12.78 -8.76
CA ASP A 441 -13.57 13.55 -9.59
C ASP A 441 -14.55 12.63 -10.30
N ARG A 442 -14.08 11.48 -10.80
CA ARG A 442 -14.94 10.49 -11.46
C ARG A 442 -15.94 9.85 -10.50
N ILE A 443 -15.51 9.45 -9.30
CA ILE A 443 -16.39 8.92 -8.24
C ILE A 443 -17.45 9.98 -7.88
N THR A 444 -17.02 11.23 -7.69
CA THR A 444 -17.91 12.35 -7.37
C THR A 444 -18.95 12.56 -8.48
N ALA A 445 -18.52 12.57 -9.76
CA ALA A 445 -19.42 12.71 -10.90
C ALA A 445 -20.42 11.55 -11.01
N LEU A 446 -19.98 10.31 -10.78
CA LEU A 446 -20.85 9.13 -10.77
C LEU A 446 -21.89 9.23 -9.65
N LEU A 447 -21.47 9.62 -8.43
CA LEU A 447 -22.37 9.82 -7.30
C LEU A 447 -23.39 10.95 -7.55
N ALA A 448 -22.99 12.02 -8.23
CA ALA A 448 -23.90 13.11 -8.62
C ALA A 448 -24.93 12.68 -9.66
N GLY A 449 -24.69 11.61 -10.42
CA GLY A 449 -25.58 11.10 -11.45
C GLY A 449 -26.92 10.53 -10.94
N LYS A 450 -27.07 10.34 -9.62
CA LYS A 450 -28.31 9.87 -8.98
C LYS A 450 -28.61 10.70 -7.74
N GLU A 451 -29.88 10.98 -7.51
CA GLU A 451 -30.32 11.71 -6.31
C GLU A 451 -30.14 10.87 -5.06
N ARG A 452 -30.49 9.59 -5.13
CA ARG A 452 -30.37 8.63 -4.02
C ARG A 452 -29.72 7.32 -4.44
N TRP A 453 -28.90 6.79 -3.56
CA TRP A 453 -28.13 5.58 -3.76
C TRP A 453 -28.57 4.44 -2.84
N SER A 454 -28.39 3.20 -3.29
CA SER A 454 -28.45 2.00 -2.46
C SER A 454 -27.09 1.32 -2.42
N ALA A 455 -26.85 0.49 -1.42
CA ALA A 455 -25.64 -0.34 -1.35
C ALA A 455 -25.47 -1.21 -2.62
N ALA A 456 -26.56 -1.76 -3.16
CA ALA A 456 -26.55 -2.55 -4.39
C ALA A 456 -26.10 -1.77 -5.65
N GLY A 457 -26.12 -0.43 -5.63
CA GLY A 457 -25.65 0.39 -6.73
C GLY A 457 -24.15 0.69 -6.72
N MET A 458 -23.45 0.46 -5.62
CA MET A 458 -22.04 0.80 -5.45
C MET A 458 -21.06 0.01 -6.32
N PRO A 459 -21.29 -1.29 -6.62
CA PRO A 459 -20.38 -2.06 -7.48
C PRO A 459 -20.16 -1.44 -8.87
N ALA A 460 -21.15 -0.73 -9.41
CA ALA A 460 -21.02 -0.02 -10.70
C ALA A 460 -19.98 1.12 -10.65
N ILE A 461 -19.73 1.70 -9.47
CA ILE A 461 -18.67 2.71 -9.28
C ILE A 461 -17.30 2.04 -9.23
N HIS A 462 -17.17 0.91 -8.49
CA HIS A 462 -15.91 0.15 -8.40
C HIS A 462 -15.37 -0.29 -9.77
N THR A 463 -16.23 -0.51 -10.75
CA THR A 463 -15.87 -1.08 -12.05
C THR A 463 -15.77 -0.05 -13.17
N ASP A 464 -15.80 1.25 -12.85
CA ASP A 464 -15.67 2.29 -13.88
C ASP A 464 -14.24 2.35 -14.43
N THR A 465 -14.14 2.20 -15.76
CA THR A 465 -12.88 2.10 -16.51
C THR A 465 -12.51 3.37 -17.26
N HIS A 466 -13.22 4.48 -17.04
CA HIS A 466 -12.96 5.72 -17.74
C HIS A 466 -11.61 6.34 -17.34
N LEU A 467 -10.77 6.63 -18.34
CA LEU A 467 -9.40 7.16 -18.17
C LEU A 467 -9.34 8.66 -18.53
N ALA A 468 -9.58 9.53 -17.56
CA ALA A 468 -9.51 10.98 -17.78
C ALA A 468 -8.10 11.50 -18.06
N SER A 469 -7.06 10.84 -17.49
CA SER A 469 -5.65 11.20 -17.69
C SER A 469 -5.15 10.96 -19.13
N ALA A 470 -5.96 10.35 -20.00
CA ALA A 470 -5.65 10.24 -21.43
C ALA A 470 -5.69 11.60 -22.16
N THR A 471 -6.44 12.58 -21.64
CA THR A 471 -6.70 13.84 -22.32
C THR A 471 -5.45 14.57 -22.82
N PRO A 472 -4.38 14.79 -22.03
CA PRO A 472 -3.22 15.53 -22.52
C PRO A 472 -2.49 14.87 -23.69
N LEU A 473 -2.44 13.53 -23.71
CA LEU A 473 -1.84 12.81 -24.84
C LEU A 473 -2.72 12.89 -26.08
N LEU A 474 -4.04 12.76 -25.93
CA LEU A 474 -5.00 12.92 -27.04
C LEU A 474 -4.98 14.34 -27.62
N ASP A 475 -4.87 15.36 -26.78
CA ASP A 475 -4.73 16.76 -27.21
C ASP A 475 -3.44 16.97 -28.04
N ARG A 476 -2.34 16.36 -27.63
CA ARG A 476 -1.07 16.39 -28.38
C ARG A 476 -1.19 15.65 -29.72
N LEU A 477 -1.86 14.50 -29.75
CA LEU A 477 -2.13 13.76 -30.98
C LEU A 477 -3.00 14.57 -31.95
N ALA A 478 -4.04 15.23 -31.44
CA ALA A 478 -4.93 16.07 -32.26
C ALA A 478 -4.20 17.24 -32.93
N ALA A 479 -3.14 17.75 -32.30
CA ALA A 479 -2.34 18.87 -32.83
C ALA A 479 -1.26 18.43 -33.84
N LEU A 480 -1.10 17.13 -34.12
CA LEU A 480 -0.10 16.67 -35.09
C LEU A 480 -0.58 16.83 -36.52
N GLU A 481 0.30 17.40 -37.33
CA GLU A 481 0.15 17.53 -38.79
C GLU A 481 1.20 16.65 -39.50
N ASP A 482 1.07 16.42 -40.79
CA ASP A 482 2.04 15.73 -41.63
C ASP A 482 2.44 14.31 -41.15
N LEU A 483 1.43 13.53 -40.71
CA LEU A 483 1.57 12.12 -40.36
C LEU A 483 1.49 11.25 -41.62
N THR A 484 2.11 10.05 -41.57
CA THR A 484 1.83 9.00 -42.58
C THR A 484 0.32 8.66 -42.59
N PRO A 485 -0.21 8.13 -43.70
CA PRO A 485 -1.63 7.77 -43.77
C PRO A 485 -2.04 6.79 -42.64
N GLU A 486 -1.20 5.83 -42.30
CA GLU A 486 -1.42 4.85 -41.25
C GLU A 486 -1.44 5.51 -39.86
N ALA A 487 -0.50 6.39 -39.57
CA ALA A 487 -0.45 7.12 -38.31
C ALA A 487 -1.61 8.13 -38.17
N ALA A 488 -2.02 8.79 -39.27
CA ALA A 488 -3.18 9.66 -39.29
C ALA A 488 -4.48 8.87 -39.00
N ALA A 489 -4.64 7.69 -39.61
CA ALA A 489 -5.79 6.82 -39.36
C ALA A 489 -5.82 6.34 -37.89
N LEU A 490 -4.66 5.98 -37.31
CA LEU A 490 -4.54 5.61 -35.91
C LEU A 490 -4.89 6.78 -34.98
N ARG A 491 -4.38 7.99 -35.26
CA ARG A 491 -4.71 9.21 -34.52
C ARG A 491 -6.23 9.43 -34.51
N ASP A 492 -6.87 9.43 -35.70
CA ASP A 492 -8.28 9.71 -35.84
C ASP A 492 -9.14 8.66 -35.10
N ARG A 493 -8.71 7.40 -35.13
CA ARG A 493 -9.31 6.33 -34.33
C ARG A 493 -9.23 6.60 -32.83
N LEU A 494 -8.03 6.99 -32.31
CA LEU A 494 -7.84 7.30 -30.91
C LEU A 494 -8.59 8.55 -30.46
N LEU A 495 -8.74 9.55 -31.31
CA LEU A 495 -9.55 10.73 -31.03
C LEU A 495 -11.05 10.42 -30.92
N GLY A 496 -11.53 9.38 -31.62
CA GLY A 496 -12.90 8.85 -31.51
C GLY A 496 -13.11 7.85 -30.37
N TRP A 497 -12.06 7.45 -29.64
CA TRP A 497 -12.14 6.47 -28.55
C TRP A 497 -12.90 7.01 -27.35
N ASP A 498 -13.72 6.16 -26.69
CA ASP A 498 -14.56 6.50 -25.52
C ASP A 498 -13.77 6.65 -24.22
N ARG A 499 -12.45 6.44 -24.24
CA ARG A 499 -11.51 6.48 -23.11
C ARG A 499 -11.79 5.42 -22.03
N ARG A 500 -12.38 4.28 -22.41
CA ARG A 500 -12.59 3.16 -21.50
C ARG A 500 -11.50 2.13 -21.68
N MET A 501 -10.85 1.81 -20.55
CA MET A 501 -9.82 0.77 -20.47
C MET A 501 -10.45 -0.60 -20.18
N ASP A 502 -11.42 -0.99 -21.01
CA ASP A 502 -12.06 -2.30 -20.89
C ASP A 502 -11.16 -3.39 -21.46
N ALA A 503 -11.08 -4.56 -20.79
CA ALA A 503 -10.23 -5.68 -21.22
C ALA A 503 -10.49 -6.09 -22.68
N GLY A 504 -11.73 -6.01 -23.17
CA GLY A 504 -12.10 -6.31 -24.54
C GLY A 504 -11.87 -5.17 -25.55
N SER A 505 -11.32 -4.03 -25.16
CA SER A 505 -11.14 -2.87 -26.02
C SER A 505 -9.83 -2.93 -26.82
N ALA A 506 -9.94 -2.95 -28.14
CA ALA A 506 -8.79 -2.81 -29.05
C ALA A 506 -8.26 -1.36 -29.07
N ASP A 507 -9.12 -0.35 -28.86
CA ASP A 507 -8.71 1.05 -28.82
C ASP A 507 -7.92 1.36 -27.54
N ALA A 508 -8.27 0.75 -26.41
CA ALA A 508 -7.49 0.81 -25.19
C ALA A 508 -6.07 0.21 -25.38
N ALA A 509 -5.96 -0.92 -26.08
CA ALA A 509 -4.67 -1.52 -26.42
C ALA A 509 -3.80 -0.60 -27.28
N LEU A 510 -4.42 0.02 -28.31
CA LEU A 510 -3.74 0.99 -29.18
C LEU A 510 -3.28 2.23 -28.40
N TYR A 511 -4.16 2.78 -27.56
CA TYR A 511 -3.82 3.93 -26.70
C TYR A 511 -2.64 3.58 -25.75
N ALA A 512 -2.69 2.44 -25.09
CA ALA A 512 -1.63 1.98 -24.18
C ALA A 512 -0.29 1.81 -24.91
N ALA A 513 -0.30 1.29 -26.15
CA ALA A 513 0.90 1.14 -26.98
C ALA A 513 1.50 2.52 -27.32
N VAL A 514 0.69 3.49 -27.77
CA VAL A 514 1.14 4.86 -28.06
C VAL A 514 1.67 5.53 -26.80
N ARG A 515 0.92 5.47 -25.68
CA ARG A 515 1.35 5.98 -24.37
C ARG A 515 2.70 5.41 -23.96
N GLY A 516 2.85 4.08 -24.03
CA GLY A 516 4.10 3.39 -23.71
C GLY A 516 5.28 3.83 -24.60
N ALA A 517 5.05 4.02 -25.90
CA ALA A 517 6.06 4.53 -26.83
C ALA A 517 6.48 5.97 -26.50
N VAL A 518 5.53 6.84 -26.16
CA VAL A 518 5.84 8.23 -25.72
C VAL A 518 6.67 8.20 -24.43
N VAL A 519 6.27 7.41 -23.44
CA VAL A 519 7.02 7.29 -22.17
C VAL A 519 8.47 6.87 -22.42
N ARG A 520 8.69 5.84 -23.21
CA ARG A 520 10.05 5.36 -23.52
C ARG A 520 10.89 6.42 -24.23
N ARG A 521 10.31 7.18 -25.17
CA ARG A 521 11.02 8.28 -25.86
C ARG A 521 11.36 9.42 -24.93
N LEU A 522 10.43 9.85 -24.10
CA LEU A 522 10.71 10.89 -23.11
C LEU A 522 11.80 10.44 -22.13
N ALA A 523 11.72 9.21 -21.62
CA ALA A 523 12.72 8.67 -20.69
C ALA A 523 14.11 8.52 -21.34
N ALA A 524 14.18 8.23 -22.64
CA ALA A 524 15.44 8.13 -23.40
C ALA A 524 16.01 9.47 -23.85
N HIS A 525 15.32 10.59 -23.62
CA HIS A 525 15.77 11.91 -24.07
C HIS A 525 17.06 12.34 -23.34
N PRO A 526 18.05 12.93 -24.03
CA PRO A 526 19.34 13.34 -23.45
C PRO A 526 19.21 14.26 -22.22
N ALA A 527 18.16 15.06 -22.12
CA ALA A 527 17.88 15.90 -20.95
C ALA A 527 17.73 15.10 -19.64
N PHE A 528 17.32 13.85 -19.72
CA PHE A 528 17.15 12.97 -18.56
C PHE A 528 18.27 11.93 -18.43
N ALA A 529 19.30 11.98 -19.26
CA ALA A 529 20.38 10.98 -19.28
C ALA A 529 21.03 10.78 -17.91
N ALA A 530 21.22 11.86 -17.13
CA ALA A 530 21.78 11.79 -15.79
C ALA A 530 20.91 11.03 -14.78
N LEU A 531 19.61 10.86 -15.04
CA LEU A 531 18.68 10.13 -14.20
C LEU A 531 18.53 8.64 -14.59
N THR A 532 19.17 8.20 -15.70
CA THR A 532 19.08 6.81 -16.17
C THR A 532 19.91 5.85 -15.34
N THR A 533 20.93 6.35 -14.64
CA THR A 533 21.80 5.56 -13.78
C THR A 533 21.64 6.06 -12.35
N PRO A 534 20.70 5.47 -11.59
CA PRO A 534 20.54 5.85 -10.18
C PRO A 534 21.78 5.49 -9.37
N PRO A 535 22.00 6.14 -8.21
CA PRO A 535 23.04 5.74 -7.27
C PRO A 535 22.95 4.27 -6.89
N VAL A 536 24.06 3.67 -6.47
CA VAL A 536 24.13 2.28 -6.02
C VAL A 536 23.49 2.16 -4.62
N TYR A 537 22.18 2.44 -4.55
CA TYR A 537 21.38 2.27 -3.36
C TYR A 537 20.82 0.83 -3.28
N PRO A 538 20.39 0.36 -2.08
CA PRO A 538 19.80 -0.95 -1.94
C PRO A 538 18.67 -1.20 -2.94
N GLU A 539 18.63 -2.42 -3.49
CA GLU A 539 17.68 -2.82 -4.55
C GLU A 539 16.21 -2.59 -4.16
N VAL A 540 15.89 -2.68 -2.87
CA VAL A 540 14.54 -2.43 -2.34
C VAL A 540 14.00 -1.04 -2.71
N PHE A 541 14.88 -0.06 -3.01
CA PHE A 541 14.49 1.31 -3.39
C PHE A 541 14.45 1.54 -4.91
N GLN A 542 14.95 0.60 -5.72
CA GLN A 542 15.02 0.75 -7.18
C GLN A 542 13.67 1.08 -7.84
N PRO A 543 12.51 0.53 -7.42
CA PRO A 543 11.22 0.92 -8.00
C PRO A 543 10.93 2.43 -7.95
N TRP A 544 11.43 3.14 -6.94
CA TRP A 544 11.26 4.59 -6.80
C TRP A 544 12.30 5.40 -7.57
N LEU A 545 13.44 4.80 -7.92
CA LEU A 545 14.58 5.46 -8.57
C LEU A 545 14.61 5.26 -10.07
N ALA A 546 13.87 4.28 -10.60
CA ALA A 546 13.83 3.97 -12.01
C ALA A 546 13.13 5.07 -12.82
N LEU A 547 13.82 5.59 -13.86
CA LEU A 547 13.35 6.74 -14.64
C LEU A 547 12.07 6.44 -15.42
N VAL A 548 11.98 5.29 -16.10
CA VAL A 548 10.81 4.94 -16.94
C VAL A 548 9.51 4.95 -16.16
N PRO A 549 9.39 4.29 -14.98
CA PRO A 549 8.20 4.41 -14.14
C PRO A 549 7.89 5.86 -13.74
N ARG A 550 8.89 6.64 -13.37
CA ARG A 550 8.69 8.04 -12.98
C ARG A 550 8.15 8.90 -14.13
N VAL A 551 8.66 8.71 -15.34
CA VAL A 551 8.13 9.36 -16.55
C VAL A 551 6.71 8.86 -16.86
N GLY A 552 6.48 7.55 -16.73
CA GLY A 552 5.18 6.93 -17.02
C GLY A 552 4.05 7.48 -16.16
N PHE A 553 4.24 7.54 -14.83
CA PHE A 553 3.25 8.07 -13.90
C PHE A 553 3.14 9.60 -13.92
N ALA A 554 4.21 10.32 -14.30
CA ALA A 554 4.20 11.76 -14.44
C ALA A 554 3.85 12.25 -15.87
N LEU A 555 3.47 11.36 -16.79
CA LEU A 555 3.30 11.68 -18.20
C LEU A 555 2.39 12.89 -18.44
N GLU A 556 1.27 12.97 -17.71
CA GLU A 556 0.33 14.08 -17.81
C GLU A 556 1.01 15.43 -17.47
N HIS A 557 1.78 15.50 -16.38
CA HIS A 557 2.53 16.70 -15.98
C HIS A 557 3.59 17.06 -17.02
N LEU A 558 4.33 16.08 -17.51
CA LEU A 558 5.38 16.28 -18.53
C LEU A 558 4.80 16.77 -19.86
N LEU A 559 3.63 16.27 -20.28
CA LEU A 559 2.95 16.74 -21.49
C LEU A 559 2.38 18.15 -21.34
N ARG A 560 1.96 18.56 -20.14
CA ARG A 560 1.39 19.89 -19.86
C ARG A 560 2.43 20.94 -19.51
N ALA A 561 3.64 20.56 -19.12
CA ALA A 561 4.70 21.50 -18.73
C ALA A 561 4.92 22.56 -19.82
N GLY A 562 5.18 23.81 -19.43
CA GLY A 562 5.46 24.90 -20.36
C GLY A 562 6.76 24.66 -21.13
N GLU A 563 7.90 24.75 -20.44
CA GLU A 563 9.21 24.36 -20.94
C GLU A 563 9.64 23.03 -20.30
N LEU A 564 10.32 22.17 -21.05
CA LEU A 564 10.78 20.87 -20.57
C LEU A 564 12.22 20.60 -21.08
N PHE A 565 13.20 21.35 -20.59
CA PHE A 565 14.63 21.11 -20.84
C PHE A 565 15.00 20.87 -22.31
N GLY A 566 14.34 21.59 -23.24
CA GLY A 566 14.54 21.41 -24.67
C GLY A 566 13.96 20.15 -25.28
N VAL A 567 13.14 19.39 -24.53
CA VAL A 567 12.44 18.19 -25.04
C VAL A 567 11.37 18.59 -26.03
N ASP A 568 11.53 18.17 -27.31
CA ASP A 568 10.52 18.32 -28.35
C ASP A 568 9.40 17.26 -28.17
N ARG A 569 8.40 17.60 -27.37
CA ARG A 569 7.26 16.73 -27.08
C ARG A 569 6.41 16.41 -28.32
N PRO A 570 6.10 17.39 -29.22
CA PRO A 570 5.46 17.09 -30.49
C PRO A 570 6.20 16.06 -31.31
N ALA A 571 7.53 16.17 -31.43
CA ALA A 571 8.34 15.17 -32.13
C ALA A 571 8.26 13.78 -31.44
N ALA A 572 8.40 13.73 -30.12
CA ALA A 572 8.31 12.47 -29.36
C ALA A 572 6.94 11.79 -29.52
N VAL A 573 5.84 12.55 -29.52
CA VAL A 573 4.49 12.02 -29.72
C VAL A 573 4.28 11.58 -31.19
N ARG A 574 4.78 12.36 -32.17
CA ARG A 574 4.75 12.01 -33.59
C ARG A 574 5.46 10.68 -33.85
N GLU A 575 6.70 10.57 -33.42
CA GLU A 575 7.50 9.36 -33.60
C GLU A 575 6.87 8.12 -32.92
N ALA A 576 6.23 8.33 -31.76
CA ALA A 576 5.54 7.26 -31.05
C ALA A 576 4.33 6.73 -31.82
N ILE A 577 3.49 7.61 -32.36
CA ILE A 577 2.31 7.16 -33.13
C ILE A 577 2.73 6.54 -34.48
N GLU A 578 3.78 7.06 -35.13
CA GLU A 578 4.35 6.48 -36.35
C GLU A 578 4.89 5.06 -36.10
N GLU A 579 5.62 4.86 -34.99
CA GLU A 579 6.11 3.54 -34.57
C GLU A 579 4.97 2.54 -34.38
N VAL A 580 3.93 2.95 -33.63
CA VAL A 580 2.79 2.07 -33.33
C VAL A 580 1.94 1.80 -34.58
N ALA A 581 1.80 2.79 -35.48
CA ALA A 581 1.10 2.60 -36.74
C ALA A 581 1.75 1.57 -37.66
N LEU A 582 3.10 1.45 -37.62
CA LEU A 582 3.82 0.42 -38.36
C LEU A 582 3.60 -1.01 -37.82
N ARG A 583 3.36 -1.13 -36.51
CA ARG A 583 3.18 -2.43 -35.83
C ARG A 583 2.10 -2.29 -34.74
N PRO A 584 0.84 -2.07 -35.11
CA PRO A 584 -0.21 -1.93 -34.11
C PRO A 584 -0.43 -3.26 -33.38
N PRO A 585 -0.79 -3.21 -32.07
CA PRO A 585 -1.22 -4.43 -31.37
C PRO A 585 -2.43 -5.03 -32.08
N ALA A 586 -2.40 -6.34 -32.26
CA ALA A 586 -3.46 -7.07 -33.01
C ALA A 586 -4.66 -7.47 -32.13
N GLY A 587 -4.50 -7.38 -30.79
CA GLY A 587 -5.47 -7.86 -29.82
C GLY A 587 -6.18 -6.75 -29.06
N VAL A 588 -6.69 -7.11 -27.89
CA VAL A 588 -7.42 -6.24 -26.98
C VAL A 588 -6.60 -5.94 -25.74
N TRP A 589 -7.03 -4.94 -24.92
CA TRP A 589 -6.31 -4.51 -23.73
C TRP A 589 -5.98 -5.67 -22.77
N GLY A 590 -6.94 -6.56 -22.50
CA GLY A 590 -6.74 -7.71 -21.61
C GLY A 590 -5.73 -8.77 -22.10
N ASP A 591 -5.26 -8.69 -23.34
CA ASP A 591 -4.24 -9.62 -23.83
C ASP A 591 -2.86 -9.31 -23.24
N THR A 592 -2.56 -8.04 -22.96
CA THR A 592 -1.33 -7.57 -22.33
C THR A 592 -1.53 -7.13 -20.88
N HIS A 593 -2.67 -6.54 -20.57
CA HIS A 593 -3.04 -6.10 -19.21
C HIS A 593 -3.62 -7.28 -18.42
N ARG A 594 -2.73 -8.10 -17.93
CA ARG A 594 -3.07 -9.35 -17.22
C ARG A 594 -2.73 -9.25 -15.75
N LEU A 595 -3.50 -9.96 -14.92
CA LEU A 595 -3.23 -10.11 -13.50
C LEU A 595 -1.80 -10.64 -13.29
N ALA A 596 -1.05 -10.04 -12.37
CA ALA A 596 0.32 -10.42 -12.04
C ALA A 596 0.53 -10.36 -10.52
N PRO A 597 -0.05 -11.31 -9.76
CA PRO A 597 0.03 -11.28 -8.31
C PRO A 597 1.47 -11.56 -7.84
N TRP A 598 1.86 -10.86 -6.80
CA TRP A 598 3.11 -11.16 -6.12
C TRP A 598 2.98 -12.45 -5.29
N ARG A 599 3.99 -13.30 -5.38
CA ARG A 599 4.11 -14.54 -4.61
C ARG A 599 5.51 -14.64 -4.01
N ALA A 600 5.58 -15.06 -2.76
CA ALA A 600 6.88 -15.36 -2.14
C ALA A 600 7.53 -16.63 -2.73
N LEU A 601 6.71 -17.55 -3.24
CA LEU A 601 7.12 -18.76 -3.92
C LEU A 601 6.18 -19.02 -5.10
N GLU A 602 6.74 -19.19 -6.29
CA GLU A 602 5.95 -19.49 -7.48
C GLU A 602 5.26 -20.87 -7.35
N PRO A 603 4.02 -21.01 -7.83
CA PRO A 603 3.31 -22.29 -7.81
C PRO A 603 4.00 -23.32 -8.70
N GLU A 604 3.85 -24.61 -8.39
CA GLU A 604 4.42 -25.70 -9.20
C GLU A 604 3.87 -25.69 -10.64
N GLN A 605 2.59 -25.37 -10.78
CA GLN A 605 1.94 -25.17 -12.07
C GLN A 605 1.48 -23.71 -12.16
N PRO A 606 2.02 -22.93 -13.12
CA PRO A 606 1.61 -21.56 -13.32
C PRO A 606 0.10 -21.46 -13.59
N TYR A 607 -0.54 -20.46 -12.95
CA TYR A 607 -1.91 -20.12 -13.29
C TYR A 607 -1.96 -19.35 -14.62
N ASP A 608 -2.99 -19.61 -15.43
CA ASP A 608 -3.32 -18.71 -16.54
C ASP A 608 -4.02 -17.48 -15.97
N GLU A 609 -3.22 -16.45 -15.67
CA GLU A 609 -3.73 -15.24 -15.05
C GLU A 609 -4.60 -14.44 -16.03
N PRO A 610 -5.79 -14.01 -15.63
CA PRO A 610 -6.77 -13.41 -16.54
C PRO A 610 -6.37 -12.01 -17.02
N GLY A 611 -6.92 -11.60 -18.18
CA GLY A 611 -6.91 -10.21 -18.63
C GLY A 611 -7.79 -9.33 -17.75
N LEU A 612 -7.36 -8.11 -17.53
CA LEU A 612 -8.04 -7.16 -16.65
C LEU A 612 -8.53 -5.93 -17.42
N SER A 613 -9.65 -5.39 -16.98
CA SER A 613 -10.08 -4.01 -17.28
C SER A 613 -9.46 -3.03 -16.28
N GLY A 614 -9.46 -1.73 -16.61
CA GLY A 614 -8.95 -0.66 -15.77
C GLY A 614 -7.54 -0.20 -16.14
N ASP A 615 -7.05 0.76 -15.41
CA ASP A 615 -5.69 1.32 -15.50
C ASP A 615 -5.41 2.12 -14.22
N HIS A 616 -4.18 2.66 -14.08
CA HIS A 616 -3.72 3.39 -12.90
C HIS A 616 -4.65 4.52 -12.43
N ASP A 617 -5.17 5.34 -13.35
CA ASP A 617 -6.02 6.50 -13.06
C ASP A 617 -7.53 6.23 -13.25
N CYS A 618 -7.93 5.02 -13.60
CA CYS A 618 -9.34 4.60 -13.57
C CYS A 618 -9.82 4.40 -12.14
N VAL A 619 -11.13 4.51 -11.88
CA VAL A 619 -11.71 4.09 -10.60
C VAL A 619 -11.42 2.61 -10.37
N LEU A 620 -11.64 1.76 -11.39
CA LEU A 620 -11.09 0.40 -11.41
C LEU A 620 -9.57 0.47 -11.62
N CYS A 621 -8.84 0.73 -10.53
CA CYS A 621 -7.41 0.98 -10.54
C CYS A 621 -6.62 -0.34 -10.54
N THR A 622 -6.52 -0.97 -11.70
CA THR A 622 -5.58 -2.06 -11.96
C THR A 622 -4.34 -1.45 -12.62
N SER A 623 -3.17 -1.59 -12.02
CA SER A 623 -2.02 -0.81 -12.44
C SER A 623 -0.88 -1.68 -12.96
N GLY A 624 -0.54 -1.50 -14.24
CA GLY A 624 0.79 -1.76 -14.79
C GLY A 624 1.71 -0.55 -14.59
N VAL A 625 2.80 -0.51 -15.33
CA VAL A 625 3.76 0.60 -15.34
C VAL A 625 3.92 1.08 -16.77
N PRO A 626 3.33 2.24 -17.14
CA PRO A 626 3.35 2.74 -18.50
C PRO A 626 4.79 2.82 -19.07
N GLY A 627 5.00 2.27 -20.25
CA GLY A 627 6.31 2.22 -20.91
C GLY A 627 7.22 1.07 -20.49
N LEU A 628 6.90 0.34 -19.41
CA LEU A 628 7.67 -0.79 -18.89
C LEU A 628 6.88 -2.11 -19.01
N THR A 629 5.67 -2.17 -18.48
CA THR A 629 4.82 -3.37 -18.51
C THR A 629 3.35 -3.02 -18.38
N ASP A 630 2.50 -3.70 -19.13
CA ASP A 630 1.06 -3.63 -19.00
C ASP A 630 0.53 -4.59 -17.92
N ARG A 631 1.33 -5.54 -17.43
CA ARG A 631 0.90 -6.50 -16.41
C ARG A 631 0.54 -5.78 -15.11
N ALA A 632 -0.64 -6.06 -14.57
CA ALA A 632 -1.17 -5.43 -13.38
C ALA A 632 -0.75 -6.21 -12.12
N ALA A 633 0.25 -5.70 -11.43
CA ALA A 633 0.69 -6.20 -10.13
C ALA A 633 0.01 -5.49 -8.96
N ARG A 634 -0.64 -4.37 -9.20
CA ARG A 634 -1.33 -3.54 -8.19
C ARG A 634 -2.79 -3.35 -8.59
N GLY A 635 -3.69 -3.42 -7.60
CA GLY A 635 -5.11 -3.24 -7.84
C GLY A 635 -5.95 -3.36 -6.57
N PRO A 636 -7.29 -3.47 -6.71
CA PRO A 636 -8.20 -3.66 -5.60
C PRO A 636 -7.89 -4.94 -4.80
N ALA A 637 -7.22 -4.83 -3.66
CA ALA A 637 -6.92 -5.93 -2.77
C ALA A 637 -8.15 -6.43 -1.97
N ALA A 638 -9.23 -5.67 -2.00
CA ALA A 638 -10.58 -6.02 -1.61
C ALA A 638 -11.54 -4.99 -2.22
N ARG A 639 -12.83 -5.30 -2.27
CA ARG A 639 -13.91 -4.31 -2.42
C ARG A 639 -14.90 -4.52 -1.31
N TYR A 640 -15.45 -3.44 -0.80
CA TYR A 640 -16.45 -3.49 0.29
C TYR A 640 -17.53 -2.45 0.06
N VAL A 641 -18.73 -2.78 0.55
CA VAL A 641 -19.88 -1.87 0.66
C VAL A 641 -20.50 -2.13 2.03
N TRP A 642 -20.42 -1.17 2.93
CA TRP A 642 -21.01 -1.22 4.27
C TRP A 642 -22.34 -0.46 4.26
N ASP A 643 -23.45 -1.16 4.50
CA ASP A 643 -24.80 -0.60 4.61
C ASP A 643 -25.18 -0.42 6.08
N LEU A 644 -25.36 0.82 6.50
CA LEU A 644 -25.74 1.14 7.88
C LEU A 644 -27.24 0.92 8.18
N ALA A 645 -28.07 0.73 7.15
CA ALA A 645 -29.48 0.37 7.36
C ALA A 645 -29.63 -1.08 7.82
N ARG A 646 -28.86 -1.96 7.21
CA ARG A 646 -28.81 -3.39 7.52
C ARG A 646 -27.45 -3.96 7.19
N ARG A 647 -26.72 -4.45 8.20
CA ARG A 647 -25.38 -5.03 7.99
C ARG A 647 -25.38 -6.20 6.99
N GLU A 648 -26.46 -6.99 6.94
CA GLU A 648 -26.64 -8.13 6.02
C GLU A 648 -26.77 -7.70 4.53
N ASP A 649 -27.11 -6.44 4.28
CA ASP A 649 -27.11 -5.88 2.92
C ASP A 649 -25.71 -5.40 2.48
N SER A 650 -24.75 -5.41 3.41
CA SER A 650 -23.34 -5.16 3.12
C SER A 650 -22.73 -6.27 2.25
N ARG A 651 -21.71 -5.91 1.49
CA ARG A 651 -21.07 -6.81 0.53
C ARG A 651 -19.57 -6.61 0.50
N TRP A 652 -18.85 -7.65 0.16
CA TRP A 652 -17.40 -7.62 0.03
C TRP A 652 -16.89 -8.65 -0.99
N VAL A 653 -15.64 -8.52 -1.40
CA VAL A 653 -14.91 -9.52 -2.21
C VAL A 653 -13.41 -9.30 -2.05
N VAL A 654 -12.64 -10.37 -2.13
CA VAL A 654 -11.18 -10.31 -2.27
C VAL A 654 -10.75 -10.87 -3.64
N PRO A 655 -9.55 -10.55 -4.13
CA PRO A 655 -9.12 -10.94 -5.49
C PRO A 655 -9.11 -12.46 -5.74
N LEU A 656 -8.84 -13.25 -4.71
CA LEU A 656 -8.68 -14.70 -4.85
C LEU A 656 -9.74 -15.46 -4.07
N GLY A 657 -9.56 -15.66 -2.77
CA GLY A 657 -10.50 -16.36 -1.91
C GLY A 657 -10.13 -16.30 -0.43
N ALA A 658 -10.92 -16.95 0.41
CA ALA A 658 -10.73 -16.94 1.86
C ALA A 658 -9.49 -17.74 2.29
N SER A 659 -9.19 -18.84 1.61
CA SER A 659 -8.04 -19.72 1.89
C SER A 659 -6.81 -19.33 1.10
N GLY A 660 -5.64 -19.36 1.75
CA GLY A 660 -4.33 -19.24 1.07
C GLY A 660 -3.68 -20.60 0.78
N VAL A 661 -4.40 -21.71 1.00
CA VAL A 661 -3.87 -23.06 0.78
C VAL A 661 -4.12 -23.50 -0.65
N PRO A 662 -3.09 -23.74 -1.46
CA PRO A 662 -3.25 -24.26 -2.83
C PRO A 662 -4.07 -25.58 -2.83
N GLY A 663 -5.02 -25.67 -3.75
CA GLY A 663 -5.93 -26.82 -3.86
C GLY A 663 -7.15 -26.77 -2.95
N SER A 664 -7.27 -25.82 -2.02
CA SER A 664 -8.51 -25.55 -1.32
C SER A 664 -9.60 -25.08 -2.29
N PRO A 665 -10.87 -25.49 -2.14
CA PRO A 665 -11.96 -24.99 -2.97
C PRO A 665 -12.12 -23.46 -2.83
N HIS A 666 -11.71 -22.88 -1.71
CA HIS A 666 -11.80 -21.45 -1.42
C HIS A 666 -10.48 -20.69 -1.64
N HIS A 667 -9.53 -21.24 -2.43
CA HIS A 667 -8.28 -20.57 -2.73
C HIS A 667 -8.48 -19.45 -3.76
N ARG A 668 -9.27 -19.70 -4.83
CA ARG A 668 -9.47 -18.75 -5.94
C ARG A 668 -10.94 -18.64 -6.37
N ASP A 669 -11.87 -19.03 -5.56
CA ASP A 669 -13.30 -19.08 -5.89
C ASP A 669 -13.97 -17.68 -5.99
N GLN A 670 -13.41 -16.67 -5.36
CA GLN A 670 -13.86 -15.27 -5.49
C GLN A 670 -13.27 -14.55 -6.71
N LEU A 671 -12.23 -15.08 -7.37
CA LEU A 671 -11.60 -14.43 -8.52
C LEU A 671 -12.58 -14.13 -9.68
N PRO A 672 -13.47 -15.04 -10.10
CA PRO A 672 -14.45 -14.74 -11.13
C PRO A 672 -15.38 -13.57 -10.77
N LEU A 673 -15.79 -13.48 -9.52
CA LEU A 673 -16.63 -12.39 -9.01
C LEU A 673 -15.86 -11.06 -8.98
N TRP A 674 -14.62 -11.11 -8.47
CA TRP A 674 -13.75 -9.94 -8.42
C TRP A 674 -13.50 -9.37 -9.83
N LEU A 675 -13.32 -10.24 -10.84
CA LEU A 675 -13.16 -9.84 -12.24
C LEU A 675 -14.43 -9.23 -12.82
N ALA A 676 -15.61 -9.80 -12.52
CA ALA A 676 -16.89 -9.31 -12.97
C ALA A 676 -17.34 -8.01 -12.26
N GLY A 677 -16.69 -7.67 -11.13
CA GLY A 677 -17.12 -6.57 -10.27
C GLY A 677 -18.22 -6.96 -9.29
N ASP A 678 -18.54 -8.25 -9.20
CA ASP A 678 -19.51 -8.78 -8.26
C ASP A 678 -18.93 -8.87 -6.84
N LEU A 679 -19.83 -8.83 -5.86
CA LEU A 679 -19.50 -8.90 -4.45
C LEU A 679 -20.34 -9.99 -3.77
N VAL A 680 -19.72 -10.74 -2.85
CA VAL A 680 -20.43 -11.71 -2.01
C VAL A 680 -21.16 -11.00 -0.86
N PRO A 681 -22.30 -11.51 -0.39
CA PRO A 681 -23.01 -10.93 0.75
C PRO A 681 -22.20 -11.13 2.05
N VAL A 682 -22.35 -10.19 2.97
CA VAL A 682 -21.93 -10.36 4.36
C VAL A 682 -22.96 -11.25 5.06
N VAL A 683 -22.49 -12.37 5.60
CA VAL A 683 -23.33 -13.31 6.34
C VAL A 683 -23.12 -13.11 7.83
N THR A 684 -24.21 -12.97 8.61
CA THR A 684 -24.16 -12.85 10.07
C THR A 684 -25.13 -13.82 10.78
N ASP A 685 -25.99 -14.48 10.03
CA ASP A 685 -26.92 -15.51 10.55
C ASP A 685 -26.18 -16.84 10.73
N TRP A 686 -25.84 -17.16 11.96
CA TRP A 686 -25.17 -18.39 12.37
C TRP A 686 -25.86 -19.66 11.95
N THR A 687 -27.17 -19.62 11.72
CA THR A 687 -27.97 -20.81 11.33
C THR A 687 -27.77 -21.23 9.89
N THR A 688 -27.23 -20.31 9.06
CA THR A 688 -26.96 -20.54 7.63
C THR A 688 -25.53 -20.99 7.35
N MET A 689 -24.68 -21.04 8.39
CA MET A 689 -23.27 -21.38 8.28
C MET A 689 -23.01 -22.84 8.66
N GLN A 690 -21.94 -23.39 8.13
CA GLN A 690 -21.47 -24.73 8.51
C GLN A 690 -20.55 -24.63 9.73
N LYS A 691 -20.91 -25.33 10.82
CA LYS A 691 -20.01 -25.43 11.98
C LYS A 691 -18.84 -26.34 11.64
N GLU A 692 -17.62 -25.80 11.77
CA GLU A 692 -16.38 -26.54 11.49
C GLU A 692 -15.97 -27.38 12.71
N CYS A 693 -15.84 -26.74 13.87
CA CYS A 693 -15.44 -27.42 15.11
C CYS A 693 -15.73 -26.55 16.34
N ASP A 694 -15.68 -27.16 17.50
CA ASP A 694 -15.52 -26.53 18.81
C ASP A 694 -14.05 -26.70 19.25
N VAL A 695 -13.41 -25.60 19.71
CA VAL A 695 -12.00 -25.58 20.15
C VAL A 695 -11.86 -25.19 21.61
#